data_6d8666457e6382db5d7a2f3fe4907662
#
_entry.id   6d8666457e6382db5d7a2f3fe4907662
#
_cell.length_a   1.000
_cell.length_b   1.000
_cell.length_c   1.000
_cell.angle_alpha   90.00
_cell.angle_beta   90.00
_cell.angle_gamma   90.00
#
_symmetry.space_group_name_H-M   'P 1'
#
loop_
_entity.id
_entity.type
_entity.pdbx_description
1 polymer ?
#
loop_
_entity_poly.entity_id
_entity_poly.type
_entity_poly.pdbx_seq_one_letter_code
_entity_poly.pdbx_strand_id
1 'polypeptide(L)'
;MFNNYLVSALRSLVRNKLFGAINVIGLGVGLAACALIILFVKHEFSYDNQFTDVERLYRIEATANIPGRQSNASPNFFGATFDLLPGDYEEVESIVRMQQRGGTVIKGETATPETFTYVDPGFLTMFDFDLIEGERDGILDAPGMIVLTEEMAIKHLGEGPWLGRTVTVNHIYLRELKVTGVLKNLPGNTHFKFDFLMGIDKLTYAPQLASGSTDLDRWNGLPFGVYIKLKPGRSIESMAASIDDWVDKYFPAQIQALVGIKGSELFTPRLMPVRDIHMFSPVQFDMRPPGKLSVIVGFGGISLLILVIACINFMNLATAASTLRAREVALRKVMGANRKQLFIQFEIESLIPAFAGLLFAMVAIELILPTFSEYTDRQLSSASMTDPVVLSMLVGLAMVVGLLSGLHPALIMSGFRPGKILQSNQSETGISSGLRSTLVLFQFMISAALIIITLLVYIQTDYARSVNLGYDNSNQLTVRGVGRQQEAESLETLTNVITKLPGVRSVSLSSFTPGDGPNTGLSLRVPGVSERLIIFYRSVYPRFFSQFDVQPVAGRLLSDEFAGDRATFVANPNVIQEQQVNVVINEAAVRILGFGSPQEAISKVYYRGSENEITSTIVGVIPNVHFGSPRAQVDGEIYMYLPDQVTDLLVSFDPDEFQSVSGAIEEKVAAMFPRIQTRIQHLQDNIADQYREEKVQSTLLAMFSGLAIVIACMGLFGLASLTIARRTREIGVRKVMGASSREIVALLLMQFSKPVLIANIIAWPFCWYAVNQWLDRFEYRIELLPWFLGIILLAIIATLLLAWVTVATHAFKVSRASPIFALRYE
;
A
#
# COMPACT_ATOMS: atom_id res chain seq x y z
N MET A 1 -39.35 -30.04 -20.34
CA MET A 1 -39.39 -29.53 -18.95
C MET A 1 -38.45 -28.34 -18.71
N PHE A 2 -37.17 -28.41 -19.06
CA PHE A 2 -36.22 -27.32 -18.84
C PHE A 2 -36.64 -25.96 -19.44
N ASN A 3 -37.08 -25.94 -20.73
CA ASN A 3 -37.55 -24.71 -21.35
C ASN A 3 -38.79 -24.09 -20.64
N ASN A 4 -39.67 -24.90 -20.07
CA ASN A 4 -40.79 -24.39 -19.29
C ASN A 4 -40.36 -23.76 -17.96
N TYR A 5 -39.30 -24.30 -17.31
CA TYR A 5 -38.75 -23.71 -16.10
C TYR A 5 -38.07 -22.37 -16.42
N LEU A 6 -37.30 -22.28 -17.50
CA LEU A 6 -36.65 -21.05 -17.97
C LEU A 6 -37.69 -19.95 -18.28
N VAL A 7 -38.73 -20.27 -19.05
CA VAL A 7 -39.80 -19.32 -19.39
C VAL A 7 -40.57 -18.87 -18.15
N SER A 8 -40.83 -19.78 -17.19
CA SER A 8 -41.49 -19.46 -15.92
C SER A 8 -40.66 -18.50 -15.09
N ALA A 9 -39.35 -18.74 -15.01
CA ALA A 9 -38.42 -17.91 -14.26
C ALA A 9 -38.26 -16.50 -14.84
N LEU A 10 -38.09 -16.40 -16.17
CA LEU A 10 -38.04 -15.10 -16.84
C LEU A 10 -39.33 -14.31 -16.66
N ARG A 11 -40.51 -15.00 -16.83
CA ARG A 11 -41.82 -14.38 -16.61
C ARG A 11 -42.02 -13.92 -15.15
N SER A 12 -41.53 -14.65 -14.18
CA SER A 12 -41.57 -14.28 -12.77
C SER A 12 -40.75 -13.01 -12.50
N LEU A 13 -39.56 -12.90 -13.13
CA LEU A 13 -38.65 -11.76 -13.00
C LEU A 13 -39.28 -10.48 -13.59
N VAL A 14 -39.92 -10.59 -14.76
CA VAL A 14 -40.56 -9.44 -15.42
C VAL A 14 -41.86 -9.03 -14.71
N ARG A 15 -42.61 -9.95 -14.13
CA ARG A 15 -43.85 -9.66 -13.43
C ARG A 15 -43.62 -8.91 -12.11
N ASN A 16 -42.51 -9.22 -11.39
CA ASN A 16 -42.16 -8.62 -10.12
C ASN A 16 -40.94 -7.68 -10.27
N LYS A 17 -41.06 -6.66 -11.12
CA LYS A 17 -39.95 -5.77 -11.54
C LYS A 17 -39.10 -5.26 -10.39
N LEU A 18 -39.71 -4.78 -9.29
CA LEU A 18 -38.98 -4.24 -8.14
C LEU A 18 -38.10 -5.30 -7.46
N PHE A 19 -38.65 -6.47 -7.17
CA PHE A 19 -37.92 -7.55 -6.51
C PHE A 19 -36.88 -8.17 -7.43
N GLY A 20 -37.18 -8.28 -8.73
CA GLY A 20 -36.22 -8.72 -9.73
C GLY A 20 -35.02 -7.77 -9.80
N ALA A 21 -35.29 -6.46 -9.88
CA ALA A 21 -34.24 -5.44 -9.92
C ALA A 21 -33.38 -5.43 -8.64
N ILE A 22 -34.00 -5.47 -7.46
CA ILE A 22 -33.25 -5.52 -6.19
C ILE A 22 -32.33 -6.74 -6.13
N ASN A 23 -32.81 -7.90 -6.57
CA ASN A 23 -32.02 -9.13 -6.56
C ASN A 23 -30.87 -9.09 -7.58
N VAL A 24 -31.12 -8.65 -8.82
CA VAL A 24 -30.10 -8.55 -9.88
C VAL A 24 -29.03 -7.53 -9.49
N ILE A 25 -29.44 -6.34 -9.06
CA ILE A 25 -28.49 -5.29 -8.65
C ILE A 25 -27.74 -5.70 -7.39
N GLY A 26 -28.41 -6.24 -6.37
CA GLY A 26 -27.78 -6.65 -5.12
C GLY A 26 -26.74 -7.76 -5.33
N LEU A 27 -27.09 -8.82 -6.08
CA LEU A 27 -26.13 -9.85 -6.46
C LEU A 27 -25.05 -9.32 -7.39
N GLY A 28 -25.41 -8.45 -8.35
CA GLY A 28 -24.47 -7.84 -9.28
C GLY A 28 -23.42 -6.98 -8.59
N VAL A 29 -23.81 -6.17 -7.61
CA VAL A 29 -22.86 -5.39 -6.79
C VAL A 29 -21.93 -6.31 -5.98
N GLY A 30 -22.48 -7.36 -5.35
CA GLY A 30 -21.66 -8.34 -4.63
C GLY A 30 -20.69 -9.08 -5.55
N LEU A 31 -21.14 -9.51 -6.73
CA LEU A 31 -20.28 -10.16 -7.73
C LEU A 31 -19.24 -9.19 -8.31
N ALA A 32 -19.58 -7.91 -8.51
CA ALA A 32 -18.64 -6.89 -8.96
C ALA A 32 -17.53 -6.65 -7.95
N ALA A 33 -17.87 -6.53 -6.66
CA ALA A 33 -16.87 -6.42 -5.58
C ALA A 33 -15.92 -7.63 -5.56
N CYS A 34 -16.46 -8.86 -5.65
CA CYS A 34 -15.62 -10.06 -5.72
C CYS A 34 -14.76 -10.10 -6.98
N ALA A 35 -15.31 -9.72 -8.14
CA ALA A 35 -14.56 -9.72 -9.38
C ALA A 35 -13.42 -8.70 -9.39
N LEU A 36 -13.62 -7.49 -8.84
CA LEU A 36 -12.56 -6.51 -8.65
C LEU A 36 -11.43 -7.07 -7.77
N ILE A 37 -11.78 -7.74 -6.68
CA ILE A 37 -10.77 -8.35 -5.81
C ILE A 37 -10.09 -9.55 -6.49
N ILE A 38 -10.80 -10.37 -7.27
CA ILE A 38 -10.18 -11.46 -8.05
C ILE A 38 -9.16 -10.89 -9.04
N LEU A 39 -9.50 -9.80 -9.75
CA LEU A 39 -8.58 -9.13 -10.66
C LEU A 39 -7.37 -8.55 -9.92
N PHE A 40 -7.60 -7.90 -8.79
CA PHE A 40 -6.53 -7.38 -7.94
C PHE A 40 -5.62 -8.50 -7.42
N VAL A 41 -6.18 -9.56 -6.86
CA VAL A 41 -5.42 -10.72 -6.37
C VAL A 41 -4.62 -11.37 -7.50
N LYS A 42 -5.25 -11.57 -8.67
CA LYS A 42 -4.55 -12.10 -9.85
C LYS A 42 -3.37 -11.22 -10.23
N HIS A 43 -3.54 -9.89 -10.23
CA HIS A 43 -2.48 -8.94 -10.53
C HIS A 43 -1.35 -9.05 -9.51
N GLU A 44 -1.66 -9.03 -8.21
CA GLU A 44 -0.65 -9.10 -7.13
C GLU A 44 0.16 -10.42 -7.15
N PHE A 45 -0.46 -11.55 -7.51
CA PHE A 45 0.22 -12.86 -7.64
C PHE A 45 0.82 -13.11 -9.03
N SER A 46 0.63 -12.19 -9.99
CA SER A 46 1.21 -12.32 -11.33
C SER A 46 2.57 -11.65 -11.48
N TYR A 47 3.06 -11.01 -10.43
CA TYR A 47 4.34 -10.30 -10.49
C TYR A 47 5.47 -11.24 -10.95
N ASP A 48 6.25 -10.74 -11.89
CA ASP A 48 7.44 -11.36 -12.44
C ASP A 48 7.26 -12.73 -13.11
N ASN A 49 6.03 -13.26 -13.18
CA ASN A 49 5.72 -14.54 -13.81
C ASN A 49 5.93 -14.54 -15.34
N GLN A 50 6.14 -13.37 -15.94
CA GLN A 50 6.42 -13.23 -17.38
C GLN A 50 7.83 -13.65 -17.77
N PHE A 51 8.78 -13.74 -16.85
CA PHE A 51 10.15 -14.12 -17.17
C PHE A 51 10.28 -15.61 -17.46
N THR A 52 10.99 -15.93 -18.52
CA THR A 52 11.34 -17.31 -18.86
C THR A 52 12.21 -17.90 -17.73
N ASP A 53 11.93 -19.12 -17.33
CA ASP A 53 12.66 -19.80 -16.26
C ASP A 53 12.58 -19.10 -14.87
N VAL A 54 11.54 -18.32 -14.59
CA VAL A 54 11.39 -17.59 -13.30
C VAL A 54 11.59 -18.49 -12.07
N GLU A 55 11.29 -19.79 -12.18
CA GLU A 55 11.48 -20.79 -11.14
C GLU A 55 12.96 -20.99 -10.75
N ARG A 56 13.89 -20.59 -11.62
CA ARG A 56 15.34 -20.70 -11.42
C ARG A 56 15.99 -19.35 -11.08
N LEU A 57 15.20 -18.28 -11.02
CA LEU A 57 15.69 -16.93 -10.75
C LEU A 57 15.53 -16.59 -9.28
N TYR A 58 16.60 -16.12 -8.65
CA TYR A 58 16.63 -15.71 -7.25
C TYR A 58 17.32 -14.36 -7.10
N ARG A 59 16.85 -13.55 -6.12
CA ARG A 59 17.55 -12.36 -5.64
C ARG A 59 18.26 -12.69 -4.34
N ILE A 60 19.47 -12.21 -4.17
CA ILE A 60 20.17 -12.28 -2.89
C ILE A 60 19.87 -10.99 -2.12
N GLU A 61 19.17 -11.14 -1.02
CA GLU A 61 18.83 -10.07 -0.09
C GLU A 61 19.69 -10.16 1.16
N ALA A 62 19.82 -9.07 1.91
CA ALA A 62 20.47 -9.10 3.21
C ALA A 62 19.58 -8.49 4.29
N THR A 63 19.58 -9.07 5.49
CA THR A 63 19.07 -8.41 6.67
C THR A 63 20.24 -7.83 7.45
N ALA A 64 20.30 -6.50 7.55
CA ALA A 64 21.32 -5.81 8.33
C ALA A 64 20.93 -5.82 9.81
N ASN A 65 21.74 -6.51 10.62
CA ASN A 65 21.57 -6.65 12.07
C ASN A 65 22.64 -5.84 12.82
N ILE A 66 22.52 -4.53 12.72
CA ILE A 66 23.49 -3.62 13.37
C ILE A 66 23.22 -3.59 14.88
N PRO A 67 24.24 -3.86 15.73
CA PRO A 67 24.08 -3.82 17.18
C PRO A 67 23.46 -2.51 17.66
N GLY A 68 22.46 -2.63 18.54
CA GLY A 68 21.73 -1.48 19.08
C GLY A 68 20.62 -0.93 18.19
N ARG A 69 20.25 -1.63 17.10
CA ARG A 69 19.20 -1.22 16.14
C ARG A 69 18.21 -2.32 15.86
N GLN A 70 17.08 -1.91 15.31
CA GLN A 70 16.16 -2.87 14.68
C GLN A 70 16.78 -3.40 13.40
N SER A 71 16.65 -4.72 13.19
CA SER A 71 17.09 -5.37 11.97
C SER A 71 16.31 -4.80 10.77
N ASN A 72 17.03 -4.49 9.69
CA ASN A 72 16.45 -3.93 8.48
C ASN A 72 16.79 -4.81 7.27
N ALA A 73 15.75 -5.25 6.57
CA ALA A 73 15.92 -6.03 5.34
C ALA A 73 16.20 -5.09 4.15
N SER A 74 17.21 -5.42 3.37
CA SER A 74 17.66 -4.72 2.17
C SER A 74 17.47 -5.61 0.94
N PRO A 75 17.00 -5.06 -0.20
CA PRO A 75 16.93 -5.78 -1.46
C PRO A 75 18.31 -5.97 -2.10
N ASN A 76 19.33 -5.36 -1.50
CA ASN A 76 20.68 -5.28 -2.03
C ASN A 76 21.66 -6.16 -1.28
N PHE A 77 22.78 -6.46 -1.95
CA PHE A 77 23.85 -7.28 -1.44
C PHE A 77 25.25 -6.72 -1.83
N PHE A 78 26.30 -7.43 -1.49
CA PHE A 78 27.69 -7.01 -1.74
C PHE A 78 28.07 -7.05 -3.21
N GLY A 79 28.81 -6.05 -3.69
CA GLY A 79 29.30 -5.99 -5.06
C GLY A 79 30.26 -7.12 -5.43
N ALA A 80 31.12 -7.51 -4.49
CA ALA A 80 32.10 -8.60 -4.66
C ALA A 80 31.47 -9.98 -4.93
N THR A 81 30.16 -10.16 -4.66
CA THR A 81 29.43 -11.41 -4.89
C THR A 81 29.50 -11.86 -6.35
N PHE A 82 29.50 -10.90 -7.29
CA PHE A 82 29.52 -11.18 -8.73
C PHE A 82 30.73 -11.99 -9.16
N ASP A 83 31.92 -11.65 -8.69
CA ASP A 83 33.16 -12.28 -9.08
C ASP A 83 33.43 -13.58 -8.30
N LEU A 84 32.93 -13.69 -7.06
CA LEU A 84 33.28 -14.76 -6.13
C LEU A 84 32.28 -15.93 -6.13
N LEU A 85 30.99 -15.61 -6.18
CA LEU A 85 29.93 -16.60 -5.98
C LEU A 85 29.90 -17.72 -7.05
N PRO A 86 30.05 -17.42 -8.36
CA PRO A 86 30.02 -18.47 -9.38
C PRO A 86 31.20 -19.46 -9.29
N GLY A 87 32.30 -19.06 -8.64
CA GLY A 87 33.47 -19.93 -8.43
C GLY A 87 33.27 -20.97 -7.33
N ASP A 88 32.44 -20.64 -6.33
CA ASP A 88 32.18 -21.53 -5.18
C ASP A 88 30.87 -22.34 -5.32
N TYR A 89 29.90 -21.88 -6.15
CA TYR A 89 28.63 -22.56 -6.36
C TYR A 89 28.42 -22.99 -7.82
N GLU A 90 28.72 -24.26 -8.10
CA GLU A 90 28.58 -24.83 -9.44
C GLU A 90 27.16 -24.84 -9.99
N GLU A 91 26.14 -24.76 -9.11
CA GLU A 91 24.73 -24.70 -9.49
C GLU A 91 24.33 -23.38 -10.12
N VAL A 92 25.09 -22.31 -9.94
CA VAL A 92 24.84 -21.02 -10.56
C VAL A 92 25.17 -21.05 -12.04
N GLU A 93 24.21 -20.72 -12.89
CA GLU A 93 24.35 -20.57 -14.35
C GLU A 93 24.90 -19.19 -14.71
N SER A 94 24.28 -18.15 -14.10
CA SER A 94 24.67 -16.76 -14.32
C SER A 94 24.31 -15.90 -13.10
N ILE A 95 25.01 -14.78 -12.98
CA ILE A 95 24.80 -13.77 -11.93
C ILE A 95 24.84 -12.39 -12.56
N VAL A 96 23.98 -11.47 -12.06
CA VAL A 96 23.98 -10.08 -12.51
C VAL A 96 23.74 -9.16 -11.33
N ARG A 97 24.35 -7.98 -11.38
CA ARG A 97 24.11 -6.89 -10.44
C ARG A 97 23.30 -5.78 -11.11
N MET A 98 22.58 -5.05 -10.29
CA MET A 98 21.94 -3.80 -10.71
C MET A 98 22.04 -2.73 -9.63
N GLN A 99 22.13 -1.47 -10.04
CA GLN A 99 22.10 -0.33 -9.14
C GLN A 99 21.42 0.87 -9.80
N GLN A 100 20.52 1.52 -9.07
CA GLN A 100 19.90 2.76 -9.53
C GLN A 100 20.66 3.99 -9.02
N ARG A 101 20.86 4.97 -9.90
CA ARG A 101 21.46 6.26 -9.56
C ARG A 101 20.72 7.38 -10.26
N GLY A 102 20.49 8.48 -9.55
CA GLY A 102 19.91 9.67 -10.14
C GLY A 102 20.94 10.42 -11.02
N GLY A 103 20.44 11.05 -12.06
CA GLY A 103 21.22 11.89 -12.95
C GLY A 103 20.31 12.76 -13.81
N THR A 104 20.83 13.35 -14.88
CA THR A 104 20.03 14.20 -15.78
C THR A 104 20.27 13.82 -17.23
N VAL A 105 19.22 13.87 -18.04
CA VAL A 105 19.30 13.85 -19.50
C VAL A 105 19.33 15.30 -19.97
N ILE A 106 20.32 15.66 -20.81
CA ILE A 106 20.50 17.01 -21.32
C ILE A 106 20.09 17.07 -22.79
N LYS A 107 19.18 17.99 -23.10
CA LYS A 107 18.74 18.28 -24.46
C LYS A 107 18.83 19.81 -24.72
N GLY A 108 19.89 20.25 -25.40
CA GLY A 108 20.17 21.65 -25.55
C GLY A 108 20.46 22.33 -24.20
N GLU A 109 19.66 23.31 -23.82
CA GLU A 109 19.76 24.00 -22.53
C GLU A 109 18.92 23.37 -21.43
N THR A 110 18.08 22.39 -21.77
CA THR A 110 17.17 21.72 -20.81
C THR A 110 17.84 20.49 -20.22
N ALA A 111 17.83 20.38 -18.89
CA ALA A 111 18.26 19.21 -18.15
C ALA A 111 17.05 18.57 -17.46
N THR A 112 16.78 17.30 -17.75
CA THR A 112 15.67 16.55 -17.17
C THR A 112 16.21 15.52 -16.19
N PRO A 113 15.84 15.54 -14.90
CA PRO A 113 16.27 14.51 -13.95
C PRO A 113 15.63 13.17 -14.28
N GLU A 114 16.47 12.17 -14.31
CA GLU A 114 16.10 10.80 -14.60
C GLU A 114 16.84 9.83 -13.66
N THR A 115 16.32 8.63 -13.57
CA THR A 115 16.98 7.55 -12.84
C THR A 115 17.60 6.57 -13.82
N PHE A 116 18.92 6.43 -13.72
CA PHE A 116 19.69 5.49 -14.54
C PHE A 116 19.92 4.20 -13.75
N THR A 117 19.64 3.07 -14.38
CA THR A 117 19.89 1.75 -13.81
C THR A 117 21.12 1.15 -14.46
N TYR A 118 22.14 0.97 -13.67
CA TYR A 118 23.36 0.28 -14.08
C TYR A 118 23.19 -1.22 -13.89
N VAL A 119 23.54 -2.02 -14.88
CA VAL A 119 23.38 -3.48 -14.89
C VAL A 119 24.61 -4.15 -15.48
N ASP A 120 24.91 -5.36 -15.03
CA ASP A 120 25.89 -6.20 -15.72
C ASP A 120 25.36 -6.61 -17.12
N PRO A 121 26.24 -6.81 -18.13
CA PRO A 121 25.82 -7.05 -19.53
C PRO A 121 24.83 -8.19 -19.70
N GLY A 122 24.92 -9.25 -18.89
CA GLY A 122 24.01 -10.40 -18.91
C GLY A 122 22.59 -10.15 -18.40
N PHE A 123 22.27 -8.93 -17.93
CA PHE A 123 20.97 -8.64 -17.33
C PHE A 123 19.79 -8.87 -18.27
N LEU A 124 19.86 -8.37 -19.52
CA LEU A 124 18.79 -8.55 -20.52
C LEU A 124 18.74 -9.98 -21.10
N THR A 125 19.78 -10.79 -20.90
CA THR A 125 19.76 -12.23 -21.22
C THR A 125 19.12 -13.02 -20.08
N MET A 126 19.33 -12.61 -18.82
CA MET A 126 18.73 -13.24 -17.65
C MET A 126 17.23 -12.91 -17.53
N PHE A 127 16.87 -11.65 -17.79
CA PHE A 127 15.50 -11.13 -17.76
C PHE A 127 15.10 -10.73 -19.17
N ASP A 128 14.22 -11.49 -19.75
CA ASP A 128 13.81 -11.42 -21.16
C ASP A 128 12.75 -10.35 -21.44
N PHE A 129 13.04 -9.11 -21.07
CA PHE A 129 12.19 -7.96 -21.40
C PHE A 129 12.01 -7.81 -22.90
N ASP A 130 10.82 -7.38 -23.33
CA ASP A 130 10.47 -7.19 -24.75
C ASP A 130 11.27 -6.03 -25.35
N LEU A 131 12.04 -6.29 -26.41
CA LEU A 131 12.73 -5.29 -27.23
C LEU A 131 11.86 -4.86 -28.39
N ILE A 132 11.75 -3.54 -28.61
CA ILE A 132 11.13 -2.95 -29.81
C ILE A 132 12.19 -2.78 -30.90
N GLU A 133 13.37 -2.27 -30.53
CA GLU A 133 14.52 -2.09 -31.42
C GLU A 133 15.78 -2.58 -30.73
N GLY A 134 16.71 -3.17 -31.48
CA GLY A 134 17.98 -3.68 -31.02
C GLY A 134 18.06 -5.19 -30.95
N GLU A 135 19.24 -5.70 -30.74
CA GLU A 135 19.54 -7.11 -30.52
C GLU A 135 19.96 -7.32 -29.07
N ARG A 136 19.47 -8.42 -28.47
CA ARG A 136 19.67 -8.67 -27.03
C ARG A 136 21.14 -8.95 -26.69
N ASP A 137 21.82 -9.65 -27.57
CA ASP A 137 23.23 -9.99 -27.38
C ASP A 137 24.13 -8.78 -27.64
N GLY A 138 25.02 -8.48 -26.71
CA GLY A 138 25.97 -7.38 -26.83
C GLY A 138 25.41 -5.98 -26.62
N ILE A 139 24.15 -5.85 -26.26
CA ILE A 139 23.41 -4.57 -26.21
C ILE A 139 24.00 -3.55 -25.22
N LEU A 140 24.71 -4.03 -24.18
CA LEU A 140 25.35 -3.23 -23.12
C LEU A 140 26.83 -3.65 -22.86
N ASP A 141 27.45 -4.35 -23.79
CA ASP A 141 28.79 -4.95 -23.58
C ASP A 141 29.93 -3.91 -23.69
N ALA A 142 29.69 -2.81 -24.36
CA ALA A 142 30.70 -1.77 -24.52
C ALA A 142 30.35 -0.50 -23.73
N PRO A 143 31.36 0.26 -23.25
CA PRO A 143 31.15 1.55 -22.64
C PRO A 143 30.44 2.54 -23.58
N GLY A 144 29.60 3.39 -23.00
CA GLY A 144 28.90 4.41 -23.78
C GLY A 144 27.62 3.93 -24.48
N MET A 145 27.14 2.74 -24.16
CA MET A 145 25.87 2.18 -24.62
C MET A 145 24.76 2.47 -23.61
N ILE A 146 23.54 2.73 -24.13
CA ILE A 146 22.34 2.94 -23.32
C ILE A 146 21.14 2.28 -23.97
N VAL A 147 20.29 1.67 -23.14
CA VAL A 147 18.98 1.14 -23.52
C VAL A 147 17.91 1.95 -22.80
N LEU A 148 16.84 2.30 -23.51
CA LEU A 148 15.73 3.12 -22.99
C LEU A 148 14.42 2.33 -23.10
N THR A 149 13.44 2.70 -22.27
CA THR A 149 12.05 2.33 -22.54
C THR A 149 11.48 3.16 -23.68
N GLU A 150 10.45 2.68 -24.33
CA GLU A 150 9.74 3.37 -25.43
C GLU A 150 9.31 4.78 -25.02
N GLU A 151 8.74 4.91 -23.82
CA GLU A 151 8.30 6.19 -23.25
C GLU A 151 9.47 7.19 -23.18
N MET A 152 10.62 6.77 -22.69
CA MET A 152 11.81 7.62 -22.58
C MET A 152 12.44 7.91 -23.94
N ALA A 153 12.39 6.95 -24.86
CA ALA A 153 12.85 7.18 -26.22
C ALA A 153 12.00 8.25 -26.91
N ILE A 154 10.69 8.20 -26.80
CA ILE A 154 9.78 9.22 -27.32
C ILE A 154 10.02 10.58 -26.63
N LYS A 155 10.09 10.59 -25.29
CA LYS A 155 10.27 11.81 -24.48
C LYS A 155 11.52 12.58 -24.85
N HIS A 156 12.66 11.90 -24.96
CA HIS A 156 13.95 12.56 -25.14
C HIS A 156 14.40 12.67 -26.60
N LEU A 157 14.04 11.68 -27.43
CA LEU A 157 14.48 11.60 -28.81
C LEU A 157 13.36 11.88 -29.84
N GLY A 158 12.08 11.90 -29.39
CA GLY A 158 10.94 12.02 -30.30
C GLY A 158 10.63 10.69 -31.01
N GLU A 159 9.85 10.74 -32.09
CA GLU A 159 9.46 9.57 -32.87
C GLU A 159 10.67 8.82 -33.47
N GLY A 160 10.57 7.50 -33.57
CA GLY A 160 11.63 6.59 -34.07
C GLY A 160 12.06 6.81 -35.51
N PRO A 161 13.03 6.05 -36.04
CA PRO A 161 13.83 5.04 -35.36
C PRO A 161 14.83 5.62 -34.36
N TRP A 162 15.13 4.88 -33.30
CA TRP A 162 15.93 5.36 -32.19
C TRP A 162 17.37 4.80 -32.15
N LEU A 163 17.60 3.61 -32.73
CA LEU A 163 18.92 2.97 -32.72
C LEU A 163 20.00 3.85 -33.32
N GLY A 164 21.13 3.94 -32.64
CA GLY A 164 22.29 4.71 -33.05
C GLY A 164 22.23 6.19 -32.75
N ARG A 165 21.08 6.74 -32.31
CA ARG A 165 20.99 8.10 -31.80
C ARG A 165 21.76 8.24 -30.49
N THR A 166 22.11 9.47 -30.13
CA THR A 166 22.84 9.78 -28.90
C THR A 166 21.95 10.48 -27.89
N VAL A 167 22.15 10.13 -26.64
CA VAL A 167 21.56 10.79 -25.47
C VAL A 167 22.69 11.38 -24.64
N THR A 168 22.63 12.65 -24.34
CA THR A 168 23.61 13.31 -23.47
C THR A 168 23.11 13.19 -22.02
N VAL A 169 23.91 12.57 -21.17
CA VAL A 169 23.59 12.37 -19.74
C VAL A 169 24.66 13.02 -18.86
N ASN A 170 24.22 13.59 -17.75
CA ASN A 170 25.09 14.04 -16.67
C ASN A 170 24.74 13.26 -15.40
N HIS A 171 25.61 12.33 -15.04
CA HIS A 171 25.46 11.56 -13.81
C HIS A 171 26.66 11.84 -12.89
N ILE A 172 27.82 11.23 -13.17
CA ILE A 172 29.10 11.56 -12.52
C ILE A 172 29.88 12.56 -13.38
N TYR A 173 29.79 12.38 -14.70
CA TYR A 173 30.37 13.24 -15.73
C TYR A 173 29.40 13.37 -16.88
N LEU A 174 29.53 14.45 -17.63
CA LEU A 174 28.82 14.69 -18.88
C LEU A 174 29.29 13.68 -19.94
N ARG A 175 28.36 12.92 -20.51
CA ARG A 175 28.66 11.88 -21.52
C ARG A 175 27.60 11.85 -22.60
N GLU A 176 28.04 11.56 -23.80
CA GLU A 176 27.15 11.13 -24.89
C GLU A 176 27.10 9.62 -24.95
N LEU A 177 25.90 9.06 -24.85
CA LEU A 177 25.65 7.65 -24.88
C LEU A 177 24.87 7.28 -26.12
N LYS A 178 25.30 6.18 -26.79
CA LYS A 178 24.65 5.68 -28.01
C LYS A 178 23.50 4.73 -27.64
N VAL A 179 22.33 4.98 -28.18
CA VAL A 179 21.17 4.09 -28.03
C VAL A 179 21.43 2.80 -28.80
N THR A 180 21.49 1.69 -28.09
CA THR A 180 21.72 0.35 -28.65
C THR A 180 20.50 -0.54 -28.60
N GLY A 181 19.46 -0.11 -27.85
CA GLY A 181 18.18 -0.79 -27.82
C GLY A 181 17.08 0.05 -27.21
N VAL A 182 15.83 -0.29 -27.58
CA VAL A 182 14.64 0.26 -26.98
C VAL A 182 13.75 -0.88 -26.52
N LEU A 183 13.44 -0.86 -25.22
CA LEU A 183 12.54 -1.82 -24.58
C LEU A 183 11.09 -1.30 -24.67
N LYS A 184 10.17 -2.23 -24.77
CA LYS A 184 8.78 -1.94 -24.47
C LYS A 184 8.64 -1.43 -23.03
N ASN A 185 7.67 -0.56 -22.78
CA ASN A 185 7.40 -0.10 -21.44
C ASN A 185 7.18 -1.27 -20.49
N LEU A 186 7.78 -1.19 -19.30
CA LEU A 186 7.72 -2.26 -18.32
C LEU A 186 6.28 -2.54 -17.90
N PRO A 187 5.89 -3.81 -17.79
CA PRO A 187 4.58 -4.16 -17.31
C PRO A 187 4.39 -3.73 -15.85
N GLY A 188 3.14 -3.42 -15.46
CA GLY A 188 2.81 -2.99 -14.11
C GLY A 188 3.06 -4.05 -13.04
N ASN A 189 3.12 -5.32 -13.41
CA ASN A 189 3.29 -6.48 -12.55
C ASN A 189 4.71 -7.05 -12.56
N THR A 190 5.70 -6.20 -12.44
CA THR A 190 7.10 -6.58 -12.18
C THR A 190 7.64 -5.78 -11.01
N HIS A 191 8.55 -6.36 -10.23
CA HIS A 191 9.24 -5.64 -9.16
C HIS A 191 10.24 -4.62 -9.70
N PHE A 192 10.67 -4.77 -10.95
CA PHE A 192 11.55 -3.80 -11.61
C PHE A 192 10.84 -2.50 -11.93
N LYS A 193 11.56 -1.40 -11.73
CA LYS A 193 11.17 -0.07 -12.17
C LYS A 193 12.42 0.64 -12.68
N PHE A 194 12.57 0.70 -13.97
CA PHE A 194 13.65 1.43 -14.62
C PHE A 194 13.21 1.94 -15.99
N ASP A 195 13.84 3.03 -16.41
CA ASP A 195 13.57 3.67 -17.69
C ASP A 195 14.81 3.72 -18.58
N PHE A 196 15.99 3.65 -17.97
CA PHE A 196 17.29 3.66 -18.63
C PHE A 196 18.16 2.55 -18.08
N LEU A 197 18.80 1.77 -18.97
CA LEU A 197 19.78 0.78 -18.61
C LEU A 197 21.16 1.16 -19.18
N MET A 198 22.17 1.06 -18.35
CA MET A 198 23.57 1.32 -18.68
C MET A 198 24.44 0.17 -18.20
N GLY A 199 25.46 -0.21 -18.95
CA GLY A 199 26.37 -1.26 -18.55
C GLY A 199 27.24 -0.88 -17.35
N ILE A 200 27.44 -1.83 -16.43
CA ILE A 200 28.45 -1.73 -15.37
C ILE A 200 29.81 -2.02 -15.99
N ASP A 201 30.63 -1.03 -16.22
CA ASP A 201 32.01 -1.18 -16.65
C ASP A 201 32.97 -0.46 -15.69
N LYS A 202 34.20 -1.01 -15.55
CA LYS A 202 35.18 -0.47 -14.59
C LYS A 202 35.62 0.96 -14.91
N LEU A 203 35.49 1.41 -16.15
CA LEU A 203 35.92 2.72 -16.58
C LEU A 203 34.87 3.81 -16.35
N THR A 204 33.57 3.44 -16.49
CA THR A 204 32.49 4.43 -16.49
C THR A 204 31.64 4.42 -15.24
N TYR A 205 31.53 3.26 -14.58
CA TYR A 205 30.67 3.06 -13.43
C TYR A 205 31.33 3.53 -12.12
N ALA A 206 32.58 3.13 -11.92
CA ALA A 206 33.25 3.34 -10.65
C ALA A 206 34.42 4.34 -10.82
N PRO A 207 34.20 5.63 -10.50
CA PRO A 207 35.34 6.48 -10.22
C PRO A 207 36.10 5.83 -9.07
N GLN A 208 37.41 5.65 -9.27
CA GLN A 208 38.29 5.13 -8.22
C GLN A 208 38.08 5.98 -6.96
N LEU A 209 37.57 5.37 -5.91
CA LEU A 209 37.62 5.98 -4.61
C LEU A 209 39.09 6.13 -4.26
N ALA A 210 39.40 7.13 -3.45
CA ALA A 210 40.78 7.43 -3.02
C ALA A 210 41.50 6.20 -2.40
N SER A 211 40.76 5.14 -2.02
CA SER A 211 41.25 3.85 -1.53
C SER A 211 41.63 2.85 -2.60
N GLY A 212 41.42 3.13 -3.89
CA GLY A 212 41.65 2.19 -4.99
C GLY A 212 40.64 1.04 -5.09
N SER A 213 39.69 0.90 -4.16
CA SER A 213 38.59 -0.06 -4.23
C SER A 213 37.35 0.60 -4.83
N THR A 214 36.60 -0.18 -5.60
CA THR A 214 35.32 0.24 -6.19
C THR A 214 34.15 -0.34 -5.39
N ASP A 215 32.92 0.21 -5.58
CA ASP A 215 31.73 -0.40 -5.01
C ASP A 215 31.54 -1.86 -5.45
N LEU A 216 32.17 -2.22 -6.61
CA LEU A 216 32.13 -3.57 -7.18
C LEU A 216 32.83 -4.61 -6.32
N ASP A 217 33.89 -4.21 -5.58
CA ASP A 217 34.76 -5.09 -4.82
C ASP A 217 34.51 -4.98 -3.30
N ARG A 218 33.50 -4.18 -2.90
CA ARG A 218 33.27 -3.87 -1.49
C ARG A 218 32.43 -4.89 -0.74
N TRP A 219 32.75 -5.04 0.55
CA TRP A 219 32.02 -5.82 1.55
C TRP A 219 31.42 -4.98 2.68
N ASN A 220 31.62 -3.69 2.67
CA ASN A 220 31.19 -2.80 3.76
C ASN A 220 29.92 -1.99 3.45
N GLY A 221 29.17 -2.43 2.46
CA GLY A 221 27.89 -1.82 2.06
C GLY A 221 27.11 -2.73 1.16
N LEU A 222 25.84 -2.45 0.99
CA LEU A 222 24.91 -3.22 0.17
C LEU A 222 24.47 -2.36 -1.05
N PRO A 223 25.35 -2.13 -2.05
CA PRO A 223 25.06 -1.21 -3.13
C PRO A 223 24.22 -1.80 -4.27
N PHE A 224 24.16 -3.13 -4.42
CA PHE A 224 23.60 -3.77 -5.61
C PHE A 224 22.45 -4.70 -5.29
N GLY A 225 21.39 -4.64 -6.08
CA GLY A 225 20.50 -5.77 -6.26
C GLY A 225 21.27 -6.87 -7.01
N VAL A 226 21.43 -8.04 -6.39
CA VAL A 226 22.17 -9.18 -6.95
C VAL A 226 21.18 -10.27 -7.29
N TYR A 227 21.19 -10.71 -8.55
CA TYR A 227 20.31 -11.76 -9.05
C TYR A 227 21.15 -12.93 -9.59
N ILE A 228 20.67 -14.14 -9.33
CA ILE A 228 21.28 -15.38 -9.80
C ILE A 228 20.26 -16.22 -10.56
N LYS A 229 20.75 -16.93 -11.57
CA LYS A 229 20.01 -17.96 -12.29
C LYS A 229 20.67 -19.31 -12.02
N LEU A 230 19.87 -20.30 -11.64
CA LEU A 230 20.36 -21.66 -11.41
C LEU A 230 20.38 -22.47 -12.72
N LYS A 231 21.32 -23.40 -12.85
CA LYS A 231 21.34 -24.39 -13.93
C LYS A 231 20.09 -25.26 -13.92
N PRO A 232 19.64 -25.76 -15.07
CA PRO A 232 18.50 -26.66 -15.15
C PRO A 232 18.64 -27.88 -14.23
N GLY A 233 17.57 -28.16 -13.46
CA GLY A 233 17.51 -29.30 -12.56
C GLY A 233 18.36 -29.17 -11.27
N ARG A 234 18.95 -28.00 -11.00
CA ARG A 234 19.61 -27.71 -9.73
C ARG A 234 18.66 -27.04 -8.77
N SER A 235 18.89 -27.27 -7.48
CA SER A 235 18.09 -26.72 -6.39
C SER A 235 18.88 -25.66 -5.62
N ILE A 236 18.18 -24.72 -5.00
CA ILE A 236 18.75 -23.63 -4.19
C ILE A 236 19.12 -24.10 -2.77
N GLU A 237 18.65 -25.25 -2.31
CA GLU A 237 18.76 -25.67 -0.90
C GLU A 237 20.21 -25.86 -0.46
N SER A 238 21.08 -26.38 -1.33
CA SER A 238 22.52 -26.54 -1.04
C SER A 238 23.20 -25.21 -0.77
N MET A 239 22.91 -24.22 -1.60
CA MET A 239 23.41 -22.86 -1.46
C MET A 239 22.80 -22.17 -0.22
N ALA A 240 21.49 -22.33 0.01
CA ALA A 240 20.82 -21.76 1.16
C ALA A 240 21.37 -22.29 2.50
N ALA A 241 21.81 -23.53 2.54
CA ALA A 241 22.40 -24.14 3.73
C ALA A 241 23.83 -23.66 4.05
N SER A 242 24.55 -23.08 3.07
CA SER A 242 25.97 -22.73 3.20
C SER A 242 26.29 -21.27 2.90
N ILE A 243 25.29 -20.46 2.55
CA ILE A 243 25.51 -19.06 2.17
C ILE A 243 26.03 -18.20 3.33
N ASP A 244 25.65 -18.52 4.57
CA ASP A 244 26.15 -17.85 5.78
C ASP A 244 27.66 -18.10 5.93
N ASP A 245 28.10 -19.35 5.82
CA ASP A 245 29.52 -19.71 5.88
C ASP A 245 30.30 -19.09 4.72
N TRP A 246 29.68 -18.97 3.54
CA TRP A 246 30.27 -18.30 2.39
C TRP A 246 30.47 -16.79 2.65
N VAL A 247 29.51 -16.12 3.25
CA VAL A 247 29.65 -14.71 3.67
C VAL A 247 30.79 -14.61 4.67
N ASP A 248 30.84 -15.45 5.71
CA ASP A 248 31.87 -15.42 6.74
C ASP A 248 33.28 -15.69 6.17
N LYS A 249 33.42 -16.55 5.15
CA LYS A 249 34.66 -16.85 4.44
C LYS A 249 35.26 -15.61 3.78
N TYR A 250 34.44 -14.78 3.15
CA TYR A 250 34.92 -13.65 2.35
C TYR A 250 34.80 -12.31 3.02
N PHE A 251 33.98 -12.20 4.06
CA PHE A 251 33.79 -10.94 4.78
C PHE A 251 35.12 -10.50 5.45
N PRO A 252 35.55 -9.24 5.25
CA PRO A 252 36.84 -8.79 5.73
C PRO A 252 37.05 -8.96 7.24
N ALA A 253 38.11 -9.69 7.61
CA ALA A 253 38.45 -9.96 9.01
C ALA A 253 38.62 -8.66 9.85
N GLN A 254 39.10 -7.58 9.21
CA GLN A 254 39.23 -6.27 9.85
C GLN A 254 37.87 -5.69 10.27
N ILE A 255 36.84 -5.89 9.44
CA ILE A 255 35.47 -5.41 9.76
C ILE A 255 34.89 -6.31 10.84
N GLN A 256 35.05 -7.63 10.76
CA GLN A 256 34.62 -8.55 11.83
C GLN A 256 35.26 -8.21 13.17
N ALA A 257 36.57 -7.99 13.18
CA ALA A 257 37.30 -7.59 14.39
C ALA A 257 36.86 -6.22 14.92
N LEU A 258 36.40 -5.34 14.02
CA LEU A 258 35.94 -4.00 14.38
C LEU A 258 34.55 -4.02 15.05
N VAL A 259 33.65 -4.89 14.57
CA VAL A 259 32.23 -4.95 15.01
C VAL A 259 32.03 -6.04 16.07
N GLY A 260 32.94 -7.00 16.18
CA GLY A 260 32.91 -8.09 17.16
C GLY A 260 31.92 -9.23 16.84
N ILE A 261 31.28 -9.20 15.65
CA ILE A 261 30.36 -10.23 15.18
C ILE A 261 30.75 -10.71 13.78
N LYS A 262 30.25 -11.88 13.40
CA LYS A 262 30.51 -12.44 12.07
C LYS A 262 29.83 -11.67 10.97
N GLY A 263 30.33 -11.81 9.74
CA GLY A 263 29.76 -11.17 8.57
C GLY A 263 28.31 -11.57 8.30
N SER A 264 28.00 -12.86 8.43
CA SER A 264 26.65 -13.42 8.26
C SER A 264 25.68 -13.02 9.37
N GLU A 265 26.17 -12.80 10.58
CA GLU A 265 25.37 -12.27 11.69
C GLU A 265 25.05 -10.78 11.47
N LEU A 266 26.03 -10.00 10.97
CA LEU A 266 25.87 -8.58 10.67
C LEU A 266 24.95 -8.36 9.45
N PHE A 267 25.13 -9.16 8.41
CA PHE A 267 24.37 -9.11 7.18
C PHE A 267 23.87 -10.52 6.83
N THR A 268 22.76 -10.91 7.43
CA THR A 268 22.19 -12.25 7.20
C THR A 268 21.67 -12.35 5.76
N PRO A 269 22.26 -13.20 4.92
CA PRO A 269 21.84 -13.35 3.54
C PRO A 269 20.53 -14.13 3.43
N ARG A 270 19.76 -13.83 2.40
CA ARG A 270 18.53 -14.52 2.06
C ARG A 270 18.41 -14.70 0.56
N LEU A 271 18.10 -15.92 0.13
CA LEU A 271 17.86 -16.25 -1.26
C LEU A 271 16.35 -16.20 -1.53
N MET A 272 15.90 -15.16 -2.21
CA MET A 272 14.48 -14.90 -2.47
C MET A 272 14.14 -15.26 -3.91
N PRO A 273 13.22 -16.23 -4.16
CA PRO A 273 12.73 -16.48 -5.52
C PRO A 273 12.16 -15.20 -6.14
N VAL A 274 12.51 -14.91 -7.40
CA VAL A 274 12.10 -13.66 -8.06
C VAL A 274 10.58 -13.49 -8.08
N ARG A 275 9.83 -14.57 -8.34
CA ARG A 275 8.36 -14.55 -8.33
C ARG A 275 7.74 -14.22 -6.95
N ASP A 276 8.51 -14.44 -5.87
CA ASP A 276 8.04 -14.26 -4.50
C ASP A 276 8.44 -12.90 -3.90
N ILE A 277 9.29 -12.13 -4.60
CA ILE A 277 9.79 -10.83 -4.13
C ILE A 277 8.63 -9.91 -3.74
N HIS A 278 7.66 -9.74 -4.64
CA HIS A 278 6.57 -8.80 -4.42
C HIS A 278 5.74 -9.10 -3.17
N MET A 279 5.46 -10.37 -2.89
CA MET A 279 4.54 -10.78 -1.83
C MET A 279 5.20 -11.21 -0.53
N PHE A 280 6.42 -11.73 -0.60
CA PHE A 280 7.03 -12.44 0.53
C PHE A 280 8.40 -11.89 0.95
N SER A 281 8.97 -10.94 0.21
CA SER A 281 10.18 -10.25 0.64
C SER A 281 9.88 -9.39 1.88
N PRO A 282 10.72 -9.45 2.94
CA PRO A 282 10.60 -8.60 4.11
C PRO A 282 11.09 -7.16 3.86
N VAL A 283 11.61 -6.87 2.69
CA VAL A 283 12.14 -5.58 2.30
C VAL A 283 11.02 -4.54 2.28
N GLN A 284 11.20 -3.44 2.99
CA GLN A 284 10.20 -2.36 3.05
C GLN A 284 10.34 -1.36 1.91
N PHE A 285 11.58 -1.13 1.46
CA PHE A 285 11.91 -0.17 0.41
C PHE A 285 12.57 -0.91 -0.75
N ASP A 286 11.78 -1.16 -1.79
CA ASP A 286 12.23 -1.75 -3.04
C ASP A 286 11.92 -0.80 -4.20
N MET A 287 12.31 -1.12 -5.42
CA MET A 287 12.02 -0.33 -6.62
C MET A 287 10.52 -0.08 -6.80
N ARG A 288 9.68 -1.06 -6.46
CA ARG A 288 8.24 -0.92 -6.33
C ARG A 288 7.81 -1.34 -4.92
N PRO A 289 6.80 -0.68 -4.34
CA PRO A 289 6.29 -1.07 -3.03
C PRO A 289 5.90 -2.56 -3.00
N PRO A 290 6.32 -3.31 -1.98
CA PRO A 290 5.96 -4.73 -1.87
C PRO A 290 4.47 -4.90 -1.61
N GLY A 291 3.90 -5.97 -2.11
CA GLY A 291 2.54 -6.40 -1.78
C GLY A 291 2.46 -6.86 -0.32
N LYS A 292 1.26 -6.79 0.25
CA LYS A 292 1.01 -7.25 1.63
C LYS A 292 -0.05 -8.34 1.60
N LEU A 293 0.33 -9.58 1.88
CA LEU A 293 -0.61 -10.71 1.93
C LEU A 293 -1.79 -10.42 2.87
N SER A 294 -1.55 -9.73 3.99
CA SER A 294 -2.60 -9.32 4.92
C SER A 294 -3.66 -8.41 4.28
N VAL A 295 -3.27 -7.56 3.33
CA VAL A 295 -4.18 -6.68 2.59
C VAL A 295 -5.04 -7.50 1.63
N ILE A 296 -4.43 -8.42 0.90
CA ILE A 296 -5.14 -9.32 -0.03
C ILE A 296 -6.16 -10.17 0.73
N VAL A 297 -5.75 -10.81 1.84
CA VAL A 297 -6.64 -11.61 2.68
C VAL A 297 -7.75 -10.76 3.28
N GLY A 298 -7.42 -9.54 3.73
CA GLY A 298 -8.40 -8.58 4.25
C GLY A 298 -9.46 -8.21 3.22
N PHE A 299 -9.06 -7.77 2.05
CA PHE A 299 -10.01 -7.40 0.97
C PHE A 299 -10.76 -8.61 0.43
N GLY A 300 -10.10 -9.77 0.31
CA GLY A 300 -10.75 -11.03 -0.04
C GLY A 300 -11.84 -11.40 0.97
N GLY A 301 -11.56 -11.28 2.26
CA GLY A 301 -12.53 -11.50 3.33
C GLY A 301 -13.71 -10.52 3.26
N ILE A 302 -13.45 -9.24 3.03
CA ILE A 302 -14.50 -8.21 2.92
C ILE A 302 -15.37 -8.46 1.70
N SER A 303 -14.79 -8.78 0.53
CA SER A 303 -15.57 -9.08 -0.67
C SER A 303 -16.44 -10.32 -0.49
N LEU A 304 -15.91 -11.34 0.19
CA LEU A 304 -16.69 -12.52 0.57
C LEU A 304 -17.85 -12.17 1.52
N LEU A 305 -17.63 -11.31 2.52
CA LEU A 305 -18.69 -10.84 3.41
C LEU A 305 -19.77 -10.05 2.65
N ILE A 306 -19.39 -9.20 1.71
CA ILE A 306 -20.33 -8.47 0.85
C ILE A 306 -21.17 -9.44 0.03
N LEU A 307 -20.54 -10.47 -0.56
CA LEU A 307 -21.23 -11.49 -1.32
C LEU A 307 -22.19 -12.31 -0.43
N VAL A 308 -21.80 -12.64 0.79
CA VAL A 308 -22.67 -13.30 1.78
C VAL A 308 -23.87 -12.42 2.10
N ILE A 309 -23.69 -11.10 2.32
CA ILE A 309 -24.80 -10.18 2.51
C ILE A 309 -25.74 -10.18 1.29
N ALA A 310 -25.20 -10.18 0.07
CA ALA A 310 -25.98 -10.21 -1.16
C ALA A 310 -26.78 -11.53 -1.29
N CYS A 311 -26.16 -12.67 -0.96
CA CYS A 311 -26.83 -13.98 -0.91
C CYS A 311 -27.95 -14.02 0.13
N ILE A 312 -27.67 -13.52 1.35
CA ILE A 312 -28.65 -13.42 2.43
C ILE A 312 -29.82 -12.54 2.00
N ASN A 313 -29.55 -11.41 1.37
CA ASN A 313 -30.57 -10.51 0.86
C ASN A 313 -31.46 -11.23 -0.14
N PHE A 314 -30.87 -11.86 -1.17
CA PHE A 314 -31.63 -12.64 -2.13
C PHE A 314 -32.46 -13.74 -1.47
N MET A 315 -31.86 -14.53 -0.57
CA MET A 315 -32.54 -15.62 0.16
C MET A 315 -33.74 -15.10 0.95
N ASN A 316 -33.59 -13.96 1.64
CA ASN A 316 -34.65 -13.33 2.40
C ASN A 316 -35.81 -12.90 1.51
N LEU A 317 -35.51 -12.25 0.37
CA LEU A 317 -36.51 -11.79 -0.59
C LEU A 317 -37.20 -12.96 -1.31
N ALA A 318 -36.43 -13.94 -1.77
CA ALA A 318 -36.95 -15.13 -2.42
C ALA A 318 -37.86 -15.95 -1.50
N THR A 319 -37.47 -16.14 -0.23
CA THR A 319 -38.29 -16.83 0.78
C THR A 319 -39.58 -16.06 1.06
N ALA A 320 -39.51 -14.72 1.16
CA ALA A 320 -40.69 -13.90 1.40
C ALA A 320 -41.64 -13.89 0.20
N ALA A 321 -41.13 -13.85 -1.04
CA ALA A 321 -41.89 -13.92 -2.27
C ALA A 321 -42.52 -15.32 -2.49
N SER A 322 -41.77 -16.39 -2.18
CA SER A 322 -42.23 -17.76 -2.36
C SER A 322 -43.45 -18.11 -1.48
N THR A 323 -43.56 -17.54 -0.28
CA THR A 323 -44.73 -17.73 0.57
C THR A 323 -46.02 -17.13 -0.03
N LEU A 324 -45.93 -16.10 -0.89
CA LEU A 324 -47.09 -15.62 -1.65
C LEU A 324 -47.55 -16.59 -2.74
N ARG A 325 -46.65 -17.46 -3.19
CA ARG A 325 -46.91 -18.52 -4.21
C ARG A 325 -47.25 -19.88 -3.60
N ALA A 326 -47.40 -19.98 -2.26
CA ALA A 326 -47.60 -21.25 -1.56
C ALA A 326 -48.85 -22.02 -2.07
N ARG A 327 -49.97 -21.30 -2.39
CA ARG A 327 -51.17 -21.91 -2.98
C ARG A 327 -50.92 -22.48 -4.39
N GLU A 328 -50.17 -21.78 -5.23
CA GLU A 328 -49.75 -22.24 -6.56
C GLU A 328 -48.92 -23.55 -6.46
N VAL A 329 -47.96 -23.60 -5.55
CA VAL A 329 -47.11 -24.76 -5.30
C VAL A 329 -47.95 -25.95 -4.74
N ALA A 330 -48.87 -25.67 -3.81
CA ALA A 330 -49.78 -26.68 -3.29
C ALA A 330 -50.68 -27.29 -4.38
N LEU A 331 -51.26 -26.47 -5.28
CA LEU A 331 -52.01 -26.95 -6.44
C LEU A 331 -51.17 -27.83 -7.37
N ARG A 332 -49.94 -27.43 -7.69
CA ARG A 332 -49.03 -28.23 -8.53
C ARG A 332 -48.72 -29.59 -7.90
N LYS A 333 -48.56 -29.67 -6.56
CA LYS A 333 -48.36 -30.91 -5.85
C LYS A 333 -49.60 -31.82 -5.89
N VAL A 334 -50.78 -31.23 -5.78
CA VAL A 334 -52.03 -31.97 -5.93
C VAL A 334 -52.19 -32.54 -7.34
N MET A 335 -51.69 -31.76 -8.34
CA MET A 335 -51.65 -32.17 -9.75
C MET A 335 -50.52 -33.16 -10.09
N GLY A 336 -49.76 -33.64 -9.10
CA GLY A 336 -48.76 -34.70 -9.24
C GLY A 336 -47.31 -34.24 -9.35
N ALA A 337 -46.96 -32.94 -9.15
CA ALA A 337 -45.56 -32.50 -9.11
C ALA A 337 -44.82 -33.06 -7.92
N ASN A 338 -43.68 -33.71 -8.18
CA ASN A 338 -42.84 -34.28 -7.11
C ASN A 338 -41.91 -33.23 -6.46
N ARG A 339 -41.38 -33.54 -5.29
CA ARG A 339 -40.48 -32.62 -4.53
C ARG A 339 -39.24 -32.23 -5.31
N LYS A 340 -38.63 -33.16 -6.05
CA LYS A 340 -37.41 -32.92 -6.85
C LYS A 340 -37.67 -31.96 -8.00
N GLN A 341 -38.78 -32.02 -8.68
CA GLN A 341 -39.18 -31.13 -9.77
C GLN A 341 -39.34 -29.69 -9.28
N LEU A 342 -40.00 -29.50 -8.15
CA LEU A 342 -40.17 -28.19 -7.53
C LEU A 342 -38.84 -27.62 -7.04
N PHE A 343 -38.00 -28.46 -6.43
CA PHE A 343 -36.66 -28.04 -6.00
C PHE A 343 -35.83 -27.52 -7.18
N ILE A 344 -35.70 -28.28 -8.26
CA ILE A 344 -34.99 -27.91 -9.47
C ILE A 344 -35.57 -26.63 -10.10
N GLN A 345 -36.89 -26.49 -10.10
CA GLN A 345 -37.54 -25.28 -10.62
C GLN A 345 -37.09 -24.03 -9.82
N PHE A 346 -37.10 -24.06 -8.48
CA PHE A 346 -36.70 -22.93 -7.64
C PHE A 346 -35.19 -22.63 -7.75
N GLU A 347 -34.34 -23.66 -7.93
CA GLU A 347 -32.93 -23.47 -8.19
C GLU A 347 -32.69 -22.76 -9.54
N ILE A 348 -33.41 -23.15 -10.61
CA ILE A 348 -33.32 -22.45 -11.90
C ILE A 348 -33.83 -21.00 -11.78
N GLU A 349 -34.91 -20.77 -11.02
CA GLU A 349 -35.43 -19.44 -10.76
C GLU A 349 -34.44 -18.54 -10.00
N SER A 350 -33.47 -19.12 -9.26
CA SER A 350 -32.42 -18.41 -8.54
C SER A 350 -31.16 -18.18 -9.38
N LEU A 351 -30.85 -19.10 -10.28
CA LEU A 351 -29.69 -18.99 -11.16
C LEU A 351 -29.85 -17.85 -12.17
N ILE A 352 -31.05 -17.60 -12.68
CA ILE A 352 -31.29 -16.54 -13.69
C ILE A 352 -30.94 -15.14 -13.16
N PRO A 353 -31.41 -14.70 -11.98
CA PRO A 353 -30.98 -13.43 -11.40
C PRO A 353 -29.47 -13.38 -11.09
N ALA A 354 -28.84 -14.50 -10.73
CA ALA A 354 -27.41 -14.56 -10.46
C ALA A 354 -26.58 -14.32 -11.74
N PHE A 355 -26.95 -14.95 -12.86
CA PHE A 355 -26.33 -14.68 -14.16
C PHE A 355 -26.64 -13.29 -14.70
N ALA A 356 -27.85 -12.77 -14.51
CA ALA A 356 -28.18 -11.39 -14.84
C ALA A 356 -27.34 -10.41 -13.97
N GLY A 357 -27.13 -10.74 -12.70
CA GLY A 357 -26.23 -10.02 -11.81
C GLY A 357 -24.77 -10.07 -12.26
N LEU A 358 -24.31 -11.21 -12.78
CA LEU A 358 -22.96 -11.32 -13.36
C LEU A 358 -22.79 -10.40 -14.57
N LEU A 359 -23.76 -10.35 -15.48
CA LEU A 359 -23.73 -9.43 -16.62
C LEU A 359 -23.70 -7.96 -16.14
N PHE A 360 -24.51 -7.63 -15.14
CA PHE A 360 -24.47 -6.31 -14.52
C PHE A 360 -23.10 -6.03 -13.90
N ALA A 361 -22.52 -7.00 -13.18
CA ALA A 361 -21.20 -6.87 -12.58
C ALA A 361 -20.11 -6.62 -13.63
N MET A 362 -20.13 -7.33 -14.76
CA MET A 362 -19.15 -7.12 -15.84
C MET A 362 -19.21 -5.69 -16.39
N VAL A 363 -20.42 -5.16 -16.61
CA VAL A 363 -20.60 -3.77 -17.06
C VAL A 363 -20.14 -2.78 -15.97
N ALA A 364 -20.49 -3.03 -14.72
CA ALA A 364 -20.09 -2.15 -13.61
C ALA A 364 -18.56 -2.12 -13.43
N ILE A 365 -17.89 -3.26 -13.59
CA ILE A 365 -16.43 -3.34 -13.50
C ILE A 365 -15.78 -2.54 -14.63
N GLU A 366 -16.24 -2.70 -15.87
CA GLU A 366 -15.70 -1.95 -17.01
C GLU A 366 -15.72 -0.44 -16.77
N LEU A 367 -16.77 0.06 -16.12
CA LEU A 367 -16.91 1.48 -15.79
C LEU A 367 -16.03 1.92 -14.61
N ILE A 368 -15.82 1.05 -13.62
CA ILE A 368 -15.13 1.38 -12.38
C ILE A 368 -13.62 1.11 -12.49
N LEU A 369 -13.22 0.14 -13.31
CA LEU A 369 -11.85 -0.37 -13.39
C LEU A 369 -10.81 0.72 -13.69
N PRO A 370 -11.01 1.69 -14.59
CA PRO A 370 -10.04 2.75 -14.86
C PRO A 370 -9.75 3.58 -13.59
N THR A 371 -10.80 4.05 -12.92
CA THR A 371 -10.67 4.82 -11.67
C THR A 371 -10.06 3.99 -10.54
N PHE A 372 -10.43 2.71 -10.44
CA PHE A 372 -9.86 1.80 -9.45
C PHE A 372 -8.38 1.54 -9.72
N SER A 373 -8.00 1.36 -10.98
CA SER A 373 -6.61 1.15 -11.43
C SER A 373 -5.74 2.38 -11.11
N GLU A 374 -6.19 3.57 -11.46
CA GLU A 374 -5.51 4.83 -11.15
C GLU A 374 -5.37 5.05 -9.65
N TYR A 375 -6.45 4.82 -8.89
CA TYR A 375 -6.45 5.04 -7.44
C TYR A 375 -5.54 4.07 -6.68
N THR A 376 -5.48 2.80 -7.13
CA THR A 376 -4.62 1.78 -6.52
C THR A 376 -3.18 1.81 -7.02
N ASP A 377 -2.88 2.62 -8.04
CA ASP A 377 -1.60 2.65 -8.75
C ASP A 377 -1.21 1.26 -9.29
N ARG A 378 -2.20 0.53 -9.81
CA ARG A 378 -2.06 -0.81 -10.39
C ARG A 378 -2.58 -0.82 -11.81
N GLN A 379 -1.80 -1.31 -12.76
CA GLN A 379 -2.21 -1.41 -14.18
C GLN A 379 -3.17 -2.59 -14.38
N LEU A 380 -4.41 -2.42 -13.91
CA LEU A 380 -5.47 -3.41 -14.12
C LEU A 380 -6.14 -3.17 -15.47
N SER A 381 -6.18 -4.21 -16.30
CA SER A 381 -6.79 -4.14 -17.63
C SER A 381 -8.12 -4.89 -17.67
N SER A 382 -9.11 -4.30 -18.34
CA SER A 382 -10.38 -4.96 -18.63
C SER A 382 -10.20 -6.22 -19.52
N ALA A 383 -9.15 -6.27 -20.33
CA ALA A 383 -8.77 -7.47 -21.05
C ALA A 383 -8.55 -8.69 -20.13
N SER A 384 -8.17 -8.45 -18.86
CA SER A 384 -8.05 -9.53 -17.88
C SER A 384 -9.38 -10.20 -17.52
N MET A 385 -10.53 -9.55 -17.74
CA MET A 385 -11.85 -10.15 -17.54
C MET A 385 -12.21 -11.16 -18.63
N THR A 386 -11.64 -11.02 -19.82
CA THR A 386 -11.84 -11.96 -20.93
C THR A 386 -10.90 -13.17 -20.88
N ASP A 387 -9.95 -13.16 -19.94
CA ASP A 387 -9.10 -14.32 -19.65
C ASP A 387 -10.00 -15.52 -19.29
N PRO A 388 -9.83 -16.66 -19.98
CA PRO A 388 -10.68 -17.86 -19.77
C PRO A 388 -10.70 -18.33 -18.31
N VAL A 389 -9.59 -18.17 -17.57
CA VAL A 389 -9.50 -18.57 -16.16
C VAL A 389 -10.36 -17.64 -15.31
N VAL A 390 -10.22 -16.32 -15.47
CA VAL A 390 -11.01 -15.33 -14.71
C VAL A 390 -12.49 -15.49 -15.04
N LEU A 391 -12.83 -15.61 -16.32
CA LEU A 391 -14.21 -15.80 -16.75
C LEU A 391 -14.82 -17.08 -16.16
N SER A 392 -14.10 -18.19 -16.17
CA SER A 392 -14.56 -19.44 -15.56
C SER A 392 -14.76 -19.32 -14.05
N MET A 393 -13.87 -18.60 -13.35
CA MET A 393 -14.02 -18.30 -11.93
C MET A 393 -15.27 -17.45 -11.64
N LEU A 394 -15.53 -16.41 -12.44
CA LEU A 394 -16.71 -15.55 -12.29
C LEU A 394 -18.01 -16.30 -12.59
N VAL A 395 -18.04 -17.11 -13.64
CA VAL A 395 -19.19 -17.97 -13.96
C VAL A 395 -19.41 -19.01 -12.86
N GLY A 396 -18.34 -19.64 -12.39
CA GLY A 396 -18.40 -20.57 -11.25
C GLY A 396 -18.93 -19.90 -9.98
N LEU A 397 -18.45 -18.69 -9.68
CA LEU A 397 -18.90 -17.89 -8.55
C LEU A 397 -20.39 -17.53 -8.67
N ALA A 398 -20.86 -17.08 -9.82
CA ALA A 398 -22.26 -16.78 -10.06
C ALA A 398 -23.14 -18.03 -9.93
N MET A 399 -22.65 -19.19 -10.37
CA MET A 399 -23.33 -20.47 -10.20
C MET A 399 -23.44 -20.85 -8.71
N VAL A 400 -22.36 -20.79 -7.95
CA VAL A 400 -22.34 -21.06 -6.50
C VAL A 400 -23.29 -20.12 -5.77
N VAL A 401 -23.22 -18.82 -6.06
CA VAL A 401 -24.08 -17.79 -5.46
C VAL A 401 -25.55 -18.05 -5.79
N GLY A 402 -25.89 -18.37 -7.03
CA GLY A 402 -27.25 -18.69 -7.45
C GLY A 402 -27.82 -19.92 -6.73
N LEU A 403 -27.02 -20.99 -6.65
CA LEU A 403 -27.41 -22.22 -5.95
C LEU A 403 -27.56 -22.00 -4.44
N LEU A 404 -26.58 -21.39 -3.76
CA LEU A 404 -26.66 -21.12 -2.31
C LEU A 404 -27.85 -20.23 -1.97
N SER A 405 -28.10 -19.21 -2.77
CA SER A 405 -29.21 -18.26 -2.56
C SER A 405 -30.56 -18.92 -2.81
N GLY A 406 -30.65 -19.87 -3.73
CA GLY A 406 -31.87 -20.63 -4.06
C GLY A 406 -32.15 -21.80 -3.11
N LEU A 407 -31.13 -22.35 -2.45
CA LEU A 407 -31.22 -23.57 -1.68
C LEU A 407 -32.31 -23.51 -0.58
N HIS A 408 -32.32 -22.46 0.19
CA HIS A 408 -33.28 -22.33 1.30
C HIS A 408 -34.73 -22.16 0.82
N PRO A 409 -35.07 -21.27 -0.10
CA PRO A 409 -36.40 -21.19 -0.69
C PRO A 409 -36.83 -22.51 -1.32
N ALA A 410 -35.94 -23.17 -2.07
CA ALA A 410 -36.23 -24.45 -2.73
C ALA A 410 -36.55 -25.59 -1.74
N LEU A 411 -35.79 -25.69 -0.64
CA LEU A 411 -36.03 -26.68 0.41
C LEU A 411 -37.36 -26.45 1.12
N ILE A 412 -37.70 -25.24 1.51
CA ILE A 412 -38.94 -24.91 2.20
C ILE A 412 -40.12 -25.16 1.31
N MET A 413 -40.13 -24.62 0.09
CA MET A 413 -41.25 -24.69 -0.82
C MET A 413 -41.49 -26.12 -1.31
N SER A 414 -40.42 -26.89 -1.57
CA SER A 414 -40.55 -28.29 -1.95
C SER A 414 -41.03 -29.19 -0.78
N GLY A 415 -40.82 -28.74 0.48
CA GLY A 415 -41.24 -29.46 1.69
C GLY A 415 -42.70 -29.26 2.11
N PHE A 416 -43.41 -28.24 1.60
CA PHE A 416 -44.79 -27.93 2.01
C PHE A 416 -45.77 -29.09 1.80
N ARG A 417 -46.65 -29.31 2.80
CA ARG A 417 -47.77 -30.29 2.74
C ARG A 417 -49.02 -29.59 2.20
N PRO A 418 -49.59 -30.04 1.06
CA PRO A 418 -50.75 -29.39 0.39
C PRO A 418 -51.97 -29.20 1.28
N GLY A 419 -52.33 -30.21 2.08
CA GLY A 419 -53.51 -30.20 2.95
C GLY A 419 -53.49 -29.09 4.00
N LYS A 420 -52.33 -28.81 4.62
CA LYS A 420 -52.23 -27.71 5.61
C LYS A 420 -52.35 -26.31 4.99
N ILE A 421 -51.91 -26.10 3.74
CA ILE A 421 -51.93 -24.83 3.08
C ILE A 421 -53.32 -24.50 2.51
N LEU A 422 -54.05 -25.50 2.06
CA LEU A 422 -55.36 -25.31 1.48
C LEU A 422 -56.47 -25.15 2.54
N GLN A 423 -56.23 -25.65 3.78
CA GLN A 423 -57.21 -25.60 4.89
C GLN A 423 -56.93 -24.41 5.85
N SER A 424 -55.73 -23.87 5.94
CA SER A 424 -55.44 -22.79 6.89
C SER A 424 -55.53 -21.41 6.20
N ASN A 425 -56.45 -20.59 6.67
CA ASN A 425 -56.37 -19.17 6.55
C ASN A 425 -55.23 -18.67 7.47
N GLN A 426 -54.01 -18.56 6.89
CA GLN A 426 -52.85 -17.91 7.52
C GLN A 426 -52.35 -18.48 8.87
N SER A 427 -51.35 -19.33 8.80
CA SER A 427 -50.43 -19.42 9.91
C SER A 427 -49.00 -19.49 9.36
N GLU A 428 -48.20 -18.52 9.70
CA GLU A 428 -46.73 -18.59 9.55
C GLU A 428 -46.26 -19.90 10.24
N THR A 429 -45.60 -20.78 9.48
CA THR A 429 -44.78 -21.80 10.10
C THR A 429 -43.67 -21.08 10.80
N GLY A 430 -43.64 -21.04 12.15
CA GLY A 430 -42.73 -20.27 13.00
C GLY A 430 -41.23 -20.46 12.67
N ILE A 431 -40.87 -21.53 11.97
CA ILE A 431 -39.53 -21.85 11.51
C ILE A 431 -39.01 -20.83 10.45
N SER A 432 -39.90 -20.33 9.59
CA SER A 432 -39.47 -19.36 8.53
C SER A 432 -39.23 -17.95 9.06
N SER A 433 -39.89 -17.57 10.16
CA SER A 433 -39.71 -16.24 10.76
C SER A 433 -38.43 -16.13 11.58
N GLY A 434 -38.08 -17.20 12.32
CA GLY A 434 -36.86 -17.26 13.12
C GLY A 434 -35.59 -17.18 12.25
N LEU A 435 -35.48 -18.02 11.23
CA LEU A 435 -34.29 -18.01 10.35
C LEU A 435 -34.12 -16.69 9.61
N ARG A 436 -35.19 -16.07 9.15
CA ARG A 436 -35.17 -14.76 8.50
C ARG A 436 -34.61 -13.68 9.44
N SER A 437 -35.08 -13.66 10.70
CA SER A 437 -34.57 -12.72 11.71
C SER A 437 -33.08 -12.94 11.97
N THR A 438 -32.63 -14.17 12.02
CA THR A 438 -31.22 -14.53 12.18
C THR A 438 -30.39 -14.06 10.98
N LEU A 439 -30.86 -14.26 9.75
CA LEU A 439 -30.16 -13.79 8.55
C LEU A 439 -30.05 -12.25 8.49
N VAL A 440 -31.12 -11.55 8.88
CA VAL A 440 -31.09 -10.08 9.00
C VAL A 440 -30.09 -9.63 10.08
N LEU A 441 -30.07 -10.34 11.22
CA LEU A 441 -29.09 -10.07 12.28
C LEU A 441 -27.65 -10.22 11.78
N PHE A 442 -27.32 -11.33 11.09
CA PHE A 442 -25.99 -11.52 10.49
C PHE A 442 -25.63 -10.43 9.49
N GLN A 443 -26.57 -10.04 8.64
CA GLN A 443 -26.37 -8.98 7.67
C GLN A 443 -26.02 -7.64 8.33
N PHE A 444 -26.77 -7.24 9.36
CA PHE A 444 -26.47 -6.01 10.10
C PHE A 444 -25.22 -6.11 10.97
N MET A 445 -24.90 -7.30 11.49
CA MET A 445 -23.66 -7.54 12.23
C MET A 445 -22.43 -7.30 11.34
N ILE A 446 -22.42 -7.86 10.12
CA ILE A 446 -21.34 -7.64 9.17
C ILE A 446 -21.26 -6.15 8.78
N SER A 447 -22.40 -5.52 8.48
CA SER A 447 -22.43 -4.08 8.12
C SER A 447 -21.94 -3.18 9.26
N ALA A 448 -22.34 -3.46 10.50
CA ALA A 448 -21.86 -2.74 11.68
C ALA A 448 -20.35 -2.92 11.89
N ALA A 449 -19.87 -4.17 11.75
CA ALA A 449 -18.44 -4.46 11.86
C ALA A 449 -17.62 -3.70 10.81
N LEU A 450 -18.06 -3.69 9.55
CA LEU A 450 -17.39 -2.95 8.48
C LEU A 450 -17.37 -1.44 8.76
N ILE A 451 -18.47 -0.86 9.25
CA ILE A 451 -18.51 0.55 9.64
C ILE A 451 -17.50 0.85 10.75
N ILE A 452 -17.50 0.05 11.82
CA ILE A 452 -16.62 0.25 12.97
C ILE A 452 -15.14 0.14 12.54
N ILE A 453 -14.78 -0.91 11.81
CA ILE A 453 -13.42 -1.12 11.34
C ILE A 453 -12.99 0.02 10.40
N THR A 454 -13.85 0.42 9.46
CA THR A 454 -13.55 1.51 8.53
C THR A 454 -13.29 2.84 9.25
N LEU A 455 -14.13 3.19 10.22
CA LEU A 455 -13.98 4.43 10.98
C LEU A 455 -12.71 4.40 11.83
N LEU A 456 -12.38 3.27 12.47
CA LEU A 456 -11.16 3.11 13.25
C LEU A 456 -9.91 3.19 12.40
N VAL A 457 -9.91 2.52 11.24
CA VAL A 457 -8.79 2.59 10.29
C VAL A 457 -8.61 4.02 9.77
N TYR A 458 -9.70 4.71 9.47
CA TYR A 458 -9.67 6.10 9.04
C TYR A 458 -9.07 7.02 10.13
N ILE A 459 -9.57 6.92 11.37
CA ILE A 459 -9.10 7.75 12.48
C ILE A 459 -7.63 7.45 12.81
N GLN A 460 -7.22 6.18 12.81
CA GLN A 460 -5.82 5.81 13.03
C GLN A 460 -4.91 6.35 11.93
N THR A 461 -5.33 6.27 10.67
CA THR A 461 -4.55 6.78 9.55
C THR A 461 -4.43 8.31 9.61
N ASP A 462 -5.50 8.99 9.96
CA ASP A 462 -5.51 10.44 10.14
C ASP A 462 -4.64 10.86 11.34
N TYR A 463 -4.76 10.16 12.46
CA TYR A 463 -3.91 10.35 13.64
C TYR A 463 -2.42 10.17 13.30
N ALA A 464 -2.07 9.06 12.63
CA ALA A 464 -0.68 8.78 12.26
C ALA A 464 -0.06 9.87 11.35
N ARG A 465 -0.89 10.52 10.52
CA ARG A 465 -0.47 11.63 9.66
C ARG A 465 -0.36 12.96 10.39
N SER A 466 -1.10 13.13 11.49
CA SER A 466 -1.18 14.37 12.27
C SER A 466 -0.35 14.31 13.57
N VAL A 467 0.38 13.23 13.81
CA VAL A 467 1.25 13.10 14.99
C VAL A 467 2.26 14.23 15.02
N ASN A 468 2.45 14.80 16.20
CA ASN A 468 3.54 15.74 16.44
C ASN A 468 4.89 15.01 16.35
N LEU A 469 5.63 15.27 15.30
CA LEU A 469 6.95 14.67 15.02
C LEU A 469 8.07 15.30 15.88
N GLY A 470 7.73 16.25 16.75
CA GLY A 470 8.68 16.97 17.60
C GLY A 470 9.31 18.19 16.90
N TYR A 471 8.83 18.56 15.72
CA TYR A 471 9.29 19.72 14.97
C TYR A 471 8.15 20.36 14.17
N ASP A 472 8.29 21.67 13.86
CA ASP A 472 7.32 22.37 13.02
C ASP A 472 7.57 22.07 11.55
N ASN A 473 6.70 21.28 10.93
CA ASN A 473 6.68 20.95 9.52
C ASN A 473 5.70 21.80 8.69
N SER A 474 5.03 22.76 9.33
CA SER A 474 4.10 23.67 8.66
C SER A 474 4.86 24.71 7.83
N ASN A 475 4.32 25.03 6.68
CA ASN A 475 4.90 26.05 5.79
C ASN A 475 6.40 25.83 5.48
N GLN A 476 6.80 24.58 5.34
CA GLN A 476 8.13 24.18 4.92
C GLN A 476 8.07 23.58 3.51
N LEU A 477 8.98 23.99 2.64
CA LEU A 477 9.20 23.32 1.37
C LEU A 477 10.62 22.76 1.28
N THR A 478 10.78 21.74 0.47
CA THR A 478 12.07 21.13 0.17
C THR A 478 12.38 21.25 -1.32
N VAL A 479 13.62 21.58 -1.63
CA VAL A 479 14.18 21.60 -2.97
C VAL A 479 15.24 20.52 -3.02
N ARG A 480 14.87 19.36 -3.55
CA ARG A 480 15.72 18.17 -3.51
C ARG A 480 16.78 18.17 -4.59
N GLY A 481 17.97 17.70 -4.21
CA GLY A 481 19.06 17.43 -5.14
C GLY A 481 19.85 18.63 -5.61
N VAL A 482 19.61 19.83 -5.08
CA VAL A 482 20.32 21.05 -5.42
C VAL A 482 21.81 20.94 -5.13
N GLY A 483 22.18 20.30 -4.02
CA GLY A 483 23.56 20.16 -3.59
C GLY A 483 24.35 19.06 -4.29
N ARG A 484 23.71 18.25 -5.14
CA ARG A 484 24.42 17.19 -5.86
C ARG A 484 25.40 17.79 -6.86
N GLN A 485 26.70 17.45 -6.71
CA GLN A 485 27.77 17.90 -7.56
C GLN A 485 28.03 19.42 -7.56
N GLN A 486 27.58 20.12 -6.51
CA GLN A 486 27.83 21.55 -6.34
C GLN A 486 28.87 21.79 -5.25
N GLU A 487 29.67 22.82 -5.42
CA GLU A 487 30.57 23.29 -4.37
C GLU A 487 29.78 23.99 -3.27
N ALA A 488 30.17 23.80 -2.01
CA ALA A 488 29.51 24.38 -0.85
C ALA A 488 29.34 25.92 -0.97
N GLU A 489 30.32 26.62 -1.54
CA GLU A 489 30.28 28.06 -1.74
C GLU A 489 29.15 28.51 -2.69
N SER A 490 28.90 27.74 -3.76
CA SER A 490 27.80 27.98 -4.68
C SER A 490 26.43 27.78 -4.01
N LEU A 491 26.31 26.80 -3.11
CA LEU A 491 25.08 26.56 -2.33
C LEU A 491 24.85 27.65 -1.28
N GLU A 492 25.89 28.14 -0.63
CA GLU A 492 25.80 29.29 0.29
C GLU A 492 25.33 30.56 -0.46
N THR A 493 25.81 30.76 -1.66
CA THR A 493 25.37 31.88 -2.52
C THR A 493 23.88 31.73 -2.87
N LEU A 494 23.44 30.53 -3.29
CA LEU A 494 22.03 30.26 -3.56
C LEU A 494 21.16 30.49 -2.32
N THR A 495 21.59 29.99 -1.16
CA THR A 495 20.90 30.19 0.10
C THR A 495 20.69 31.65 0.41
N ASN A 496 21.71 32.47 0.21
CA ASN A 496 21.64 33.91 0.42
C ASN A 496 20.72 34.65 -0.58
N VAL A 497 20.62 34.16 -1.81
CA VAL A 497 19.69 34.68 -2.82
C VAL A 497 18.26 34.36 -2.44
N ILE A 498 17.98 33.07 -2.08
CA ILE A 498 16.64 32.60 -1.73
C ILE A 498 16.15 33.26 -0.44
N THR A 499 16.98 33.44 0.58
CA THR A 499 16.61 34.09 1.85
C THR A 499 16.08 35.52 1.64
N LYS A 500 16.43 36.17 0.54
CA LYS A 500 15.97 37.54 0.22
C LYS A 500 14.69 37.59 -0.59
N LEU A 501 14.13 36.44 -0.99
CA LEU A 501 12.86 36.39 -1.74
C LEU A 501 11.69 36.79 -0.83
N PRO A 502 10.72 37.56 -1.37
CA PRO A 502 9.47 37.83 -0.63
C PRO A 502 8.78 36.54 -0.22
N GLY A 503 8.23 36.51 0.97
CA GLY A 503 7.52 35.33 1.51
C GLY A 503 8.44 34.23 2.06
N VAL A 504 9.77 34.35 1.95
CA VAL A 504 10.73 33.43 2.57
C VAL A 504 11.09 33.89 3.96
N ARG A 505 10.91 33.03 4.98
CA ARG A 505 11.24 33.29 6.38
C ARG A 505 12.65 32.85 6.74
N SER A 506 13.00 31.63 6.38
CA SER A 506 14.33 31.07 6.64
C SER A 506 14.69 30.03 5.60
N VAL A 507 16.00 29.82 5.43
CA VAL A 507 16.56 28.83 4.51
C VAL A 507 17.66 28.07 5.22
N SER A 508 17.68 26.75 5.07
CA SER A 508 18.73 25.88 5.57
C SER A 508 19.09 24.81 4.54
N LEU A 509 20.25 24.20 4.70
CA LEU A 509 20.72 23.09 3.89
C LEU A 509 20.89 21.83 4.76
N SER A 510 20.62 20.68 4.16
CA SER A 510 20.81 19.38 4.84
C SER A 510 21.18 18.28 3.85
N SER A 511 21.73 17.19 4.36
CA SER A 511 22.00 15.98 3.57
C SER A 511 20.76 15.10 3.38
N PHE A 512 19.60 15.52 3.85
CA PHE A 512 18.36 14.76 3.85
C PHE A 512 17.15 15.70 3.86
N THR A 513 16.03 15.21 3.40
CA THR A 513 14.73 15.84 3.64
C THR A 513 14.09 15.17 4.87
N PRO A 514 13.52 15.94 5.84
CA PRO A 514 12.75 15.33 6.94
C PRO A 514 11.66 14.40 6.43
N GLY A 515 11.58 13.22 7.05
CA GLY A 515 10.78 12.09 6.56
C GLY A 515 11.63 11.01 5.89
N ASP A 516 12.82 11.32 5.38
CA ASP A 516 13.72 10.32 4.82
C ASP A 516 14.46 9.57 5.93
N GLY A 517 14.58 8.25 5.75
CA GLY A 517 15.37 7.43 6.67
C GLY A 517 16.86 7.82 6.68
N PRO A 518 17.58 7.54 7.76
CA PRO A 518 19.02 7.77 7.81
C PRO A 518 19.75 6.81 6.87
N ASN A 519 20.66 7.35 6.05
CA ASN A 519 21.32 6.58 4.99
C ASN A 519 22.77 6.19 5.33
N THR A 520 23.42 6.88 6.27
CA THR A 520 24.85 6.72 6.50
C THR A 520 25.15 6.46 7.96
N GLY A 521 25.75 5.30 8.24
CA GLY A 521 26.24 4.92 9.56
C GLY A 521 27.69 5.30 9.76
N LEU A 522 28.04 5.76 10.96
CA LEU A 522 29.39 5.97 11.42
C LEU A 522 29.78 4.92 12.45
N SER A 523 30.91 4.24 12.20
CA SER A 523 31.57 3.45 13.25
C SER A 523 32.38 4.35 14.16
N LEU A 524 32.10 4.29 15.44
CA LEU A 524 32.74 5.16 16.44
C LEU A 524 33.14 4.36 17.69
N ARG A 525 34.12 4.89 18.41
CA ARG A 525 34.63 4.34 19.66
C ARG A 525 34.40 5.33 20.79
N VAL A 526 33.72 4.87 21.84
CA VAL A 526 33.49 5.65 23.04
C VAL A 526 34.54 5.25 24.11
N PRO A 527 35.21 6.19 24.76
CA PRO A 527 36.14 5.86 25.86
C PRO A 527 35.43 5.05 26.95
N GLY A 528 36.05 3.91 27.33
CA GLY A 528 35.47 3.01 28.31
C GLY A 528 34.49 1.96 27.78
N VAL A 529 34.14 1.99 26.49
CA VAL A 529 33.38 0.94 25.83
C VAL A 529 34.34 0.12 24.97
N SER A 530 34.31 -1.21 25.14
CA SER A 530 35.23 -2.11 24.43
C SER A 530 34.91 -2.28 22.97
N GLU A 531 33.61 -2.21 22.64
CA GLU A 531 33.10 -2.42 21.30
C GLU A 531 32.91 -1.11 20.56
N ARG A 532 33.08 -1.13 19.24
CA ARG A 532 32.72 0.00 18.41
C ARG A 532 31.21 0.00 18.19
N LEU A 533 30.63 1.20 18.22
CA LEU A 533 29.22 1.42 17.99
C LEU A 533 29.01 1.98 16.58
N ILE A 534 27.89 1.63 15.97
CA ILE A 534 27.48 2.22 14.68
C ILE A 534 26.26 3.11 14.94
N ILE A 535 26.42 4.41 14.70
CA ILE A 535 25.34 5.40 14.84
C ILE A 535 25.18 6.15 13.54
N PHE A 536 23.96 6.53 13.20
CA PHE A 536 23.69 7.32 12.02
C PHE A 536 24.09 8.78 12.20
N TYR A 537 24.54 9.40 11.13
CA TYR A 537 24.76 10.83 11.12
C TYR A 537 24.00 11.52 10.01
N ARG A 538 23.76 12.79 10.23
CA ARG A 538 23.14 13.71 9.28
C ARG A 538 23.97 14.97 9.18
N SER A 539 24.18 15.48 7.96
CA SER A 539 24.76 16.79 7.79
C SER A 539 23.67 17.85 7.78
N VAL A 540 23.83 18.87 8.61
CA VAL A 540 22.89 19.99 8.71
C VAL A 540 23.64 21.31 8.82
N TYR A 541 23.08 22.37 8.26
CA TYR A 541 23.57 23.73 8.50
C TYR A 541 23.10 24.24 9.87
N PRO A 542 23.81 25.21 10.47
CA PRO A 542 23.49 25.70 11.80
C PRO A 542 22.05 26.17 12.03
N ARG A 543 21.43 26.74 11.01
CA ARG A 543 20.04 27.24 11.07
C ARG A 543 18.99 26.13 11.01
N PHE A 544 19.37 24.89 10.74
CA PHE A 544 18.43 23.78 10.57
C PHE A 544 17.49 23.60 11.76
N PHE A 545 18.04 23.49 12.97
CA PHE A 545 17.24 23.26 14.16
C PHE A 545 16.32 24.44 14.50
N SER A 546 16.80 25.67 14.38
CA SER A 546 15.99 26.86 14.63
C SER A 546 14.85 27.02 13.61
N GLN A 547 15.06 26.59 12.37
CA GLN A 547 14.02 26.61 11.34
C GLN A 547 12.85 25.68 11.68
N PHE A 548 13.12 24.57 12.35
CA PHE A 548 12.13 23.58 12.77
C PHE A 548 11.68 23.74 14.23
N ASP A 549 12.05 24.85 14.90
CA ASP A 549 11.75 25.15 16.31
C ASP A 549 12.25 24.06 17.30
N VAL A 550 13.36 23.41 16.97
CA VAL A 550 13.98 22.40 17.82
C VAL A 550 14.98 23.05 18.76
N GLN A 551 14.70 22.97 20.06
CA GLN A 551 15.56 23.51 21.12
C GLN A 551 16.43 22.43 21.74
N PRO A 552 17.66 22.74 22.18
CA PRO A 552 18.50 21.77 22.87
C PRO A 552 17.97 21.47 24.28
N VAL A 553 18.00 20.18 24.66
CA VAL A 553 17.72 19.73 26.05
C VAL A 553 18.91 20.03 26.96
N ALA A 554 20.11 19.98 26.39
CA ALA A 554 21.36 20.31 27.10
C ALA A 554 22.38 20.89 26.09
N GLY A 555 23.27 21.77 26.61
CA GLY A 555 24.33 22.37 25.83
C GLY A 555 23.81 23.42 24.82
N ARG A 556 24.37 23.43 23.59
CA ARG A 556 24.05 24.40 22.55
C ARG A 556 23.90 23.69 21.19
N LEU A 557 23.25 24.36 20.26
CA LEU A 557 23.19 23.94 18.84
C LEU A 557 24.48 24.32 18.11
N LEU A 558 24.64 23.77 16.89
CA LEU A 558 25.73 24.14 15.96
C LEU A 558 25.56 25.60 15.53
N SER A 559 26.70 26.30 15.36
CA SER A 559 26.72 27.71 14.99
C SER A 559 27.93 28.03 14.09
N ASP A 560 27.76 28.97 13.15
CA ASP A 560 28.86 29.50 12.33
C ASP A 560 29.89 30.30 13.15
N GLU A 561 29.55 30.67 14.38
CA GLU A 561 30.43 31.45 15.28
C GLU A 561 31.57 30.59 15.86
N PHE A 562 31.44 29.27 15.86
CA PHE A 562 32.41 28.34 16.40
C PHE A 562 33.11 27.57 15.29
N ALA A 563 34.39 27.86 15.05
CA ALA A 563 35.16 27.19 13.99
C ALA A 563 35.20 25.66 14.11
N GLY A 564 35.11 25.10 15.32
CA GLY A 564 35.04 23.65 15.55
C GLY A 564 33.72 22.99 15.19
N ASP A 565 32.68 23.76 14.88
CA ASP A 565 31.38 23.21 14.46
C ASP A 565 31.38 22.87 12.96
N ARG A 566 32.12 23.62 12.14
CA ARG A 566 32.30 23.33 10.70
C ARG A 566 33.35 22.25 10.52
N ALA A 567 32.96 21.15 9.94
CA ALA A 567 33.84 20.03 9.64
C ALA A 567 33.98 19.84 8.14
N THR A 568 35.14 19.39 7.68
CA THR A 568 35.36 18.94 6.31
C THR A 568 35.48 17.41 6.32
N PHE A 569 34.78 16.78 5.38
CA PHE A 569 34.93 15.32 5.21
C PHE A 569 36.15 15.05 4.32
N VAL A 570 37.26 14.65 4.92
CA VAL A 570 38.43 14.25 4.15
C VAL A 570 38.24 12.83 3.65
N ALA A 571 37.84 12.71 2.39
CA ALA A 571 37.63 11.42 1.72
C ALA A 571 38.95 10.66 1.41
N ASN A 572 40.12 11.27 1.68
CA ASN A 572 41.40 10.64 1.37
C ASN A 572 41.95 9.90 2.60
N PRO A 573 41.94 8.55 2.62
CA PRO A 573 42.46 7.76 3.74
C PRO A 573 43.97 7.90 3.96
N ASN A 574 44.70 8.53 3.02
CA ASN A 574 46.15 8.76 3.13
C ASN A 574 46.51 10.09 3.77
N VAL A 575 45.51 10.94 4.10
CA VAL A 575 45.71 12.19 4.81
C VAL A 575 45.20 11.98 6.24
N ILE A 576 46.11 11.53 7.11
CA ILE A 576 45.86 11.48 8.56
C ILE A 576 45.92 12.93 9.06
N GLN A 577 44.78 13.58 9.09
CA GLN A 577 44.60 14.89 9.70
C GLN A 577 43.82 14.68 10.99
N GLU A 578 44.44 14.83 12.13
CA GLU A 578 43.74 14.88 13.40
C GLU A 578 42.73 16.03 13.36
N GLN A 579 41.46 15.71 13.30
CA GLN A 579 40.40 16.68 13.24
C GLN A 579 39.54 16.66 14.50
N GLN A 580 39.34 17.84 15.08
CA GLN A 580 38.37 18.03 16.15
C GLN A 580 37.07 18.58 15.56
N VAL A 581 35.94 17.92 15.84
CA VAL A 581 34.62 18.28 15.31
C VAL A 581 33.60 18.32 16.44
N ASN A 582 32.87 19.43 16.53
CA ASN A 582 31.73 19.52 17.42
C ASN A 582 30.48 18.91 16.80
N VAL A 583 29.69 18.22 17.62
CA VAL A 583 28.50 17.51 17.18
C VAL A 583 27.32 17.77 18.11
N VAL A 584 26.12 17.70 17.58
CA VAL A 584 24.87 17.64 18.32
C VAL A 584 24.33 16.22 18.18
N ILE A 585 23.79 15.67 19.27
CA ILE A 585 23.20 14.32 19.27
C ILE A 585 21.76 14.37 19.80
N ASN A 586 20.95 13.34 19.53
CA ASN A 586 19.63 13.22 20.14
C ASN A 586 19.70 12.39 21.44
N GLU A 587 18.64 12.42 22.24
CA GLU A 587 18.56 11.65 23.49
C GLU A 587 18.69 10.14 23.29
N ALA A 588 18.28 9.61 22.13
CA ALA A 588 18.48 8.21 21.80
C ALA A 588 19.97 7.88 21.65
N ALA A 589 20.75 8.75 21.02
CA ALA A 589 22.20 8.59 20.93
C ALA A 589 22.88 8.67 22.31
N VAL A 590 22.40 9.51 23.22
CA VAL A 590 22.92 9.55 24.62
C VAL A 590 22.82 8.17 25.26
N ARG A 591 21.69 7.49 25.12
CA ARG A 591 21.48 6.13 25.64
C ARG A 591 22.39 5.10 25.00
N ILE A 592 22.50 5.12 23.66
CA ILE A 592 23.31 4.15 22.88
C ILE A 592 24.80 4.32 23.21
N LEU A 593 25.26 5.57 23.39
CA LEU A 593 26.64 5.89 23.70
C LEU A 593 26.99 5.63 25.18
N GLY A 594 26.01 5.28 26.02
CA GLY A 594 26.22 4.95 27.45
C GLY A 594 26.46 6.17 28.36
N PHE A 595 26.07 7.37 27.90
CA PHE A 595 26.09 8.56 28.75
C PHE A 595 24.81 8.62 29.58
N GLY A 596 24.91 8.78 30.89
CA GLY A 596 23.79 8.65 31.84
C GLY A 596 22.63 9.61 31.58
N SER A 597 22.93 10.89 31.30
CA SER A 597 21.93 11.94 31.05
C SER A 597 22.36 12.87 29.92
N PRO A 598 21.44 13.65 29.33
CA PRO A 598 21.77 14.68 28.35
C PRO A 598 22.83 15.68 28.86
N GLN A 599 22.76 16.07 30.11
CA GLN A 599 23.70 17.00 30.72
C GLN A 599 25.09 16.38 30.86
N GLU A 600 25.17 15.11 31.24
CA GLU A 600 26.44 14.38 31.36
C GLU A 600 27.09 14.08 30.02
N ALA A 601 26.33 14.05 28.94
CA ALA A 601 26.84 13.85 27.58
C ALA A 601 27.60 15.07 27.05
N ILE A 602 27.32 16.28 27.56
CA ILE A 602 27.99 17.52 27.12
C ILE A 602 29.48 17.44 27.44
N SER A 603 30.32 17.85 26.48
CA SER A 603 31.77 17.80 26.49
C SER A 603 32.37 16.38 26.50
N LYS A 604 31.55 15.33 26.41
CA LYS A 604 32.07 13.99 26.19
C LYS A 604 32.58 13.86 24.76
N VAL A 605 33.55 12.98 24.56
CA VAL A 605 34.16 12.75 23.26
C VAL A 605 34.01 11.31 22.82
N TYR A 606 33.96 11.11 21.54
CA TYR A 606 34.09 9.82 20.88
C TYR A 606 35.04 9.94 19.69
N TYR A 607 35.62 8.84 19.29
CA TYR A 607 36.60 8.78 18.23
C TYR A 607 36.04 8.11 16.98
N ARG A 608 36.44 8.61 15.81
CA ARG A 608 36.12 8.05 14.50
C ARG A 608 37.40 7.72 13.73
N GLY A 609 37.26 6.91 12.70
CA GLY A 609 38.39 6.44 11.91
C GLY A 609 38.98 5.14 12.46
N SER A 610 39.84 4.48 11.67
CA SER A 610 40.48 3.20 12.02
C SER A 610 41.43 3.35 13.20
N GLU A 611 42.14 4.47 13.25
CA GLU A 611 43.17 4.81 14.27
C GLU A 611 42.73 5.95 15.20
N ASN A 612 41.43 6.28 15.25
CA ASN A 612 40.83 7.37 16.06
C ASN A 612 41.27 8.79 15.61
N GLU A 613 41.46 9.01 14.34
CA GLU A 613 41.99 10.24 13.75
C GLU A 613 41.06 11.44 13.95
N ILE A 614 39.76 11.19 14.12
CA ILE A 614 38.76 12.25 14.30
C ILE A 614 38.19 12.19 15.70
N THR A 615 38.43 13.24 16.47
CA THR A 615 37.84 13.44 17.80
C THR A 615 36.54 14.25 17.64
N SER A 616 35.41 13.68 18.06
CA SER A 616 34.12 14.36 18.04
C SER A 616 33.70 14.71 19.45
N THR A 617 33.41 16.00 19.69
CA THR A 617 32.97 16.52 20.99
C THR A 617 31.49 16.85 20.95
N ILE A 618 30.73 16.32 21.92
CA ILE A 618 29.29 16.60 22.03
C ILE A 618 29.10 17.99 22.64
N VAL A 619 28.56 18.94 21.89
CA VAL A 619 28.28 20.30 22.32
C VAL A 619 26.81 20.55 22.63
N GLY A 620 25.93 19.68 22.18
CA GLY A 620 24.50 19.79 22.44
C GLY A 620 23.77 18.47 22.35
N VAL A 621 22.67 18.39 23.07
CA VAL A 621 21.70 17.28 22.97
C VAL A 621 20.33 17.85 22.67
N ILE A 622 19.69 17.32 21.61
CA ILE A 622 18.32 17.65 21.23
C ILE A 622 17.36 16.56 21.70
N PRO A 623 16.05 16.85 21.85
CA PRO A 623 15.07 15.82 22.13
C PRO A 623 14.99 14.80 20.97
N ASN A 624 14.31 13.69 21.22
CA ASN A 624 14.05 12.71 20.19
C ASN A 624 13.03 13.26 19.20
N VAL A 625 13.54 13.83 18.10
CA VAL A 625 12.74 14.40 17.01
C VAL A 625 12.67 13.40 15.86
N HIS A 626 11.48 13.18 15.29
CA HIS A 626 11.27 12.28 14.17
C HIS A 626 11.64 12.91 12.82
N PHE A 627 12.92 13.17 12.59
CA PHE A 627 13.39 13.56 11.25
C PHE A 627 13.45 12.38 10.27
N GLY A 628 13.38 11.14 10.74
CA GLY A 628 13.25 9.94 9.92
C GLY A 628 11.80 9.60 9.58
N SER A 629 11.59 8.36 9.11
CA SER A 629 10.23 7.87 8.85
C SER A 629 9.42 7.78 10.15
N PRO A 630 8.23 8.40 10.21
CA PRO A 630 7.38 8.32 11.40
C PRO A 630 6.84 6.91 11.70
N ARG A 631 7.15 5.93 10.86
CA ARG A 631 6.81 4.51 11.09
C ARG A 631 7.81 3.77 11.96
N ALA A 632 9.01 4.29 12.09
CA ALA A 632 10.11 3.69 12.85
C ALA A 632 10.31 4.43 14.18
N GLN A 633 10.90 3.75 15.15
CA GLN A 633 11.37 4.43 16.35
C GLN A 633 12.49 5.42 16.02
N VAL A 634 12.64 6.45 16.87
CA VAL A 634 13.74 7.40 16.72
C VAL A 634 15.05 6.71 17.04
N ASP A 635 15.87 6.53 16.04
CA ASP A 635 17.23 6.02 16.18
C ASP A 635 18.15 7.01 16.88
N GLY A 636 19.30 6.51 17.38
CA GLY A 636 20.40 7.39 17.81
C GLY A 636 20.99 8.09 16.59
N GLU A 637 20.95 9.42 16.59
CA GLU A 637 21.45 10.24 15.49
C GLU A 637 22.48 11.26 15.98
N ILE A 638 23.45 11.49 15.12
CA ILE A 638 24.49 12.50 15.28
C ILE A 638 24.30 13.54 14.18
N TYR A 639 24.30 14.81 14.55
CA TYR A 639 24.17 15.92 13.62
C TYR A 639 25.50 16.67 13.55
N MET A 640 25.99 16.86 12.33
CA MET A 640 27.26 17.50 12.04
C MET A 640 27.06 18.61 10.99
N TYR A 641 27.88 19.63 11.04
CA TYR A 641 27.90 20.63 9.99
C TYR A 641 29.01 20.27 8.98
N LEU A 642 28.63 19.56 7.93
CA LEU A 642 29.47 19.11 6.82
C LEU A 642 28.97 19.74 5.50
N PRO A 643 29.44 20.94 5.14
CA PRO A 643 28.95 21.67 3.97
C PRO A 643 29.03 20.90 2.65
N ASP A 644 30.06 20.05 2.52
CA ASP A 644 30.32 19.27 1.30
C ASP A 644 29.38 18.05 1.14
N GLN A 645 28.54 17.77 2.13
CA GLN A 645 27.65 16.61 2.13
C GLN A 645 26.17 16.97 2.07
N VAL A 646 25.82 18.22 1.93
CA VAL A 646 24.43 18.64 1.84
C VAL A 646 23.91 18.46 0.42
N THR A 647 22.67 18.02 0.30
CA THR A 647 22.01 17.74 -0.97
C THR A 647 20.74 18.53 -1.17
N ASP A 648 20.05 18.88 -0.09
CA ASP A 648 18.70 19.42 -0.13
C ASP A 648 18.65 20.81 0.52
N LEU A 649 17.85 21.68 -0.08
CA LEU A 649 17.54 22.99 0.46
C LEU A 649 16.16 22.95 1.09
N LEU A 650 16.07 23.46 2.32
CA LEU A 650 14.85 23.53 3.12
C LEU A 650 14.49 25.00 3.30
N VAL A 651 13.26 25.36 2.95
CA VAL A 651 12.80 26.75 2.99
C VAL A 651 11.53 26.85 3.80
N SER A 652 11.54 27.72 4.83
CA SER A 652 10.34 28.14 5.54
C SER A 652 9.76 29.37 4.86
N PHE A 653 8.44 29.36 4.64
CA PHE A 653 7.75 30.42 3.89
C PHE A 653 6.49 30.92 4.63
N ASP A 654 5.97 32.05 4.18
CA ASP A 654 4.73 32.60 4.74
C ASP A 654 3.51 31.76 4.32
N PRO A 655 2.51 31.58 5.21
CA PRO A 655 1.28 30.89 4.86
C PRO A 655 0.69 31.44 3.54
N ASP A 656 0.11 30.54 2.75
CA ASP A 656 -0.53 30.82 1.45
C ASP A 656 0.39 31.27 0.31
N GLU A 657 1.71 31.42 0.53
CA GLU A 657 2.67 31.88 -0.48
C GLU A 657 3.46 30.76 -1.19
N PHE A 658 3.03 29.53 -1.05
CA PHE A 658 3.75 28.38 -1.64
C PHE A 658 4.00 28.52 -3.14
N GLN A 659 2.99 28.90 -3.92
CA GLN A 659 3.13 28.98 -5.38
C GLN A 659 4.07 30.10 -5.83
N SER A 660 3.98 31.28 -5.19
CA SER A 660 4.85 32.41 -5.49
C SER A 660 6.30 32.12 -5.11
N VAL A 661 6.52 31.56 -3.91
CA VAL A 661 7.85 31.22 -3.41
C VAL A 661 8.47 30.08 -4.21
N SER A 662 7.71 29.00 -4.48
CA SER A 662 8.23 27.86 -5.26
C SER A 662 8.63 28.28 -6.69
N GLY A 663 7.80 29.08 -7.37
CA GLY A 663 8.12 29.59 -8.70
C GLY A 663 9.34 30.51 -8.71
N ALA A 664 9.48 31.38 -7.71
CA ALA A 664 10.66 32.24 -7.59
C ALA A 664 11.93 31.44 -7.29
N ILE A 665 11.85 30.40 -6.47
CA ILE A 665 12.98 29.49 -6.19
C ILE A 665 13.38 28.76 -7.47
N GLU A 666 12.41 28.21 -8.21
CA GLU A 666 12.65 27.49 -9.46
C GLU A 666 13.40 28.39 -10.46
N GLU A 667 12.97 29.65 -10.63
CA GLU A 667 13.64 30.65 -11.48
C GLU A 667 15.10 30.90 -11.04
N LYS A 668 15.34 31.07 -9.73
CA LYS A 668 16.69 31.34 -9.22
C LYS A 668 17.61 30.15 -9.34
N VAL A 669 17.10 28.94 -9.03
CA VAL A 669 17.86 27.69 -9.20
C VAL A 669 18.20 27.48 -10.68
N ALA A 670 17.22 27.62 -11.57
CA ALA A 670 17.47 27.50 -13.02
C ALA A 670 18.50 28.52 -13.54
N ALA A 671 18.47 29.74 -13.02
CA ALA A 671 19.45 30.78 -13.41
C ALA A 671 20.87 30.48 -12.91
N MET A 672 21.02 29.94 -11.68
CA MET A 672 22.33 29.63 -11.10
C MET A 672 22.85 28.24 -11.53
N PHE A 673 21.97 27.31 -11.66
CA PHE A 673 22.27 25.91 -11.99
C PHE A 673 21.40 25.40 -13.15
N PRO A 674 21.57 25.86 -14.36
CA PRO A 674 20.69 25.57 -15.50
C PRO A 674 20.67 24.09 -15.89
N ARG A 675 21.60 23.30 -15.38
CA ARG A 675 21.70 21.86 -15.62
C ARG A 675 21.12 21.01 -14.49
N ILE A 676 20.54 21.63 -13.45
CA ILE A 676 19.88 20.94 -12.34
C ILE A 676 18.40 21.21 -12.44
N GLN A 677 17.61 20.16 -12.57
CA GLN A 677 16.19 20.24 -12.35
C GLN A 677 15.90 19.83 -10.93
N THR A 678 15.26 20.70 -10.18
CA THR A 678 14.93 20.51 -8.79
C THR A 678 13.50 20.01 -8.65
N ARG A 679 13.28 19.16 -7.66
CA ARG A 679 11.93 18.78 -7.24
C ARG A 679 11.56 19.60 -6.02
N ILE A 680 10.65 20.56 -6.22
CA ILE A 680 10.10 21.39 -5.14
C ILE A 680 8.79 20.78 -4.68
N GLN A 681 8.65 20.53 -3.37
CA GLN A 681 7.43 19.98 -2.80
C GLN A 681 7.24 20.46 -1.36
N HIS A 682 5.99 20.46 -0.90
CA HIS A 682 5.72 20.67 0.52
C HIS A 682 6.34 19.55 1.34
N LEU A 683 6.91 19.90 2.49
CA LEU A 683 7.45 18.90 3.41
C LEU A 683 6.34 17.99 3.96
N GLN A 684 5.15 18.53 4.20
CA GLN A 684 4.00 17.75 4.65
C GLN A 684 3.57 16.70 3.62
N ASP A 685 3.68 16.99 2.32
CA ASP A 685 3.36 16.03 1.26
C ASP A 685 4.34 14.86 1.26
N ASN A 686 5.64 15.12 1.50
CA ASN A 686 6.64 14.08 1.60
C ASN A 686 6.35 13.09 2.76
N ILE A 687 5.87 13.61 3.88
CA ILE A 687 5.45 12.80 5.03
C ILE A 687 4.14 12.06 4.71
N ALA A 688 3.19 12.74 4.08
CA ALA A 688 1.90 12.17 3.71
C ALA A 688 2.02 11.03 2.68
N ASP A 689 2.97 11.13 1.76
CA ASP A 689 3.24 10.10 0.75
C ASP A 689 3.67 8.78 1.38
N GLN A 690 4.29 8.79 2.54
CA GLN A 690 4.65 7.57 3.27
C GLN A 690 3.42 6.79 3.75
N TYR A 691 2.29 7.47 3.98
CA TYR A 691 1.02 6.87 4.37
C TYR A 691 0.03 6.70 3.21
N ARG A 692 0.52 6.83 1.95
CA ARG A 692 -0.33 6.72 0.75
C ARG A 692 -1.03 5.37 0.67
N GLU A 693 -0.32 4.29 0.97
CA GLU A 693 -0.90 2.94 0.96
C GLU A 693 -2.03 2.78 1.98
N GLU A 694 -1.84 3.25 3.21
CA GLU A 694 -2.87 3.20 4.26
C GLU A 694 -4.08 4.05 3.89
N LYS A 695 -3.87 5.19 3.23
CA LYS A 695 -4.94 6.02 2.69
C LYS A 695 -5.74 5.29 1.62
N VAL A 696 -5.06 4.60 0.70
CA VAL A 696 -5.70 3.77 -0.33
C VAL A 696 -6.52 2.66 0.33
N GLN A 697 -5.94 1.94 1.30
CA GLN A 697 -6.61 0.89 2.05
C GLN A 697 -7.86 1.41 2.78
N SER A 698 -7.73 2.54 3.49
CA SER A 698 -8.84 3.18 4.21
C SER A 698 -9.99 3.57 3.26
N THR A 699 -9.67 4.13 2.10
CA THR A 699 -10.69 4.53 1.11
C THR A 699 -11.37 3.30 0.50
N LEU A 700 -10.62 2.25 0.16
CA LEU A 700 -11.20 1.00 -0.33
C LEU A 700 -12.11 0.34 0.71
N LEU A 701 -11.71 0.34 1.98
CA LEU A 701 -12.55 -0.11 3.09
C LEU A 701 -13.84 0.70 3.18
N ALA A 702 -13.77 2.02 3.05
CA ALA A 702 -14.94 2.90 3.06
C ALA A 702 -15.89 2.61 1.88
N MET A 703 -15.35 2.41 0.69
CA MET A 703 -16.13 2.03 -0.50
C MET A 703 -16.84 0.69 -0.31
N PHE A 704 -16.13 -0.35 0.12
CA PHE A 704 -16.72 -1.68 0.37
C PHE A 704 -17.74 -1.66 1.51
N SER A 705 -17.48 -0.89 2.56
CA SER A 705 -18.46 -0.68 3.64
C SER A 705 -19.72 0.01 3.13
N GLY A 706 -19.57 1.02 2.28
CA GLY A 706 -20.68 1.69 1.61
C GLY A 706 -21.51 0.72 0.77
N LEU A 707 -20.86 -0.14 -0.04
CA LEU A 707 -21.54 -1.16 -0.83
C LEU A 707 -22.29 -2.16 0.06
N ALA A 708 -21.68 -2.63 1.14
CA ALA A 708 -22.32 -3.54 2.10
C ALA A 708 -23.57 -2.91 2.72
N ILE A 709 -23.50 -1.63 3.09
CA ILE A 709 -24.64 -0.86 3.62
C ILE A 709 -25.76 -0.75 2.58
N VAL A 710 -25.44 -0.40 1.33
CA VAL A 710 -26.42 -0.29 0.26
C VAL A 710 -27.15 -1.63 0.06
N ILE A 711 -26.43 -2.74 -0.02
CA ILE A 711 -27.01 -4.07 -0.16
C ILE A 711 -27.89 -4.41 1.06
N ALA A 712 -27.43 -4.08 2.26
CA ALA A 712 -28.21 -4.30 3.49
C ALA A 712 -29.51 -3.49 3.50
N CYS A 713 -29.47 -2.23 3.11
CA CYS A 713 -30.65 -1.37 2.98
C CYS A 713 -31.62 -1.88 1.91
N MET A 714 -31.11 -2.36 0.76
CA MET A 714 -31.94 -2.97 -0.29
C MET A 714 -32.67 -4.21 0.24
N GLY A 715 -31.99 -5.06 1.03
CA GLY A 715 -32.59 -6.22 1.67
C GLY A 715 -33.70 -5.84 2.66
N LEU A 716 -33.41 -4.90 3.53
CA LEU A 716 -34.35 -4.40 4.51
C LEU A 716 -35.57 -3.75 3.84
N PHE A 717 -35.37 -2.95 2.80
CA PHE A 717 -36.46 -2.34 2.03
C PHE A 717 -37.39 -3.40 1.43
N GLY A 718 -36.83 -4.43 0.81
CA GLY A 718 -37.62 -5.52 0.23
C GLY A 718 -38.41 -6.31 1.29
N LEU A 719 -37.75 -6.63 2.41
CA LEU A 719 -38.43 -7.29 3.53
C LEU A 719 -39.52 -6.42 4.16
N ALA A 720 -39.26 -5.15 4.41
CA ALA A 720 -40.23 -4.23 4.95
C ALA A 720 -41.44 -4.11 4.01
N SER A 721 -41.20 -3.98 2.70
CA SER A 721 -42.24 -3.92 1.68
C SER A 721 -43.17 -5.13 1.73
N LEU A 722 -42.61 -6.34 1.78
CA LEU A 722 -43.39 -7.58 1.86
C LEU A 722 -44.11 -7.74 3.22
N THR A 723 -43.45 -7.37 4.31
CA THR A 723 -44.06 -7.46 5.65
C THR A 723 -45.24 -6.52 5.77
N ILE A 724 -45.12 -5.31 5.28
CA ILE A 724 -46.16 -4.28 5.28
C ILE A 724 -47.33 -4.74 4.36
N ALA A 725 -47.02 -5.25 3.16
CA ALA A 725 -48.04 -5.76 2.25
C ALA A 725 -48.89 -6.89 2.86
N ARG A 726 -48.29 -7.76 3.67
CA ARG A 726 -49.01 -8.82 4.41
C ARG A 726 -49.88 -8.30 5.54
N ARG A 727 -49.42 -7.24 6.22
CA ARG A 727 -50.13 -6.63 7.37
C ARG A 727 -51.07 -5.50 6.98
N THR A 728 -51.32 -5.29 5.70
CA THR A 728 -52.17 -4.22 5.21
C THR A 728 -53.57 -4.27 5.85
N ARG A 729 -54.16 -5.46 6.03
CA ARG A 729 -55.44 -5.64 6.71
C ARG A 729 -55.36 -5.28 8.19
N GLU A 730 -54.32 -5.75 8.92
CA GLU A 730 -54.10 -5.40 10.33
C GLU A 730 -53.91 -3.89 10.52
N ILE A 731 -53.11 -3.27 9.64
CA ILE A 731 -52.90 -1.83 9.62
C ILE A 731 -54.21 -1.10 9.33
N GLY A 732 -55.01 -1.61 8.41
CA GLY A 732 -56.35 -1.05 8.08
C GLY A 732 -57.29 -1.08 9.28
N VAL A 733 -57.40 -2.24 9.98
CA VAL A 733 -58.21 -2.39 11.19
C VAL A 733 -57.74 -1.43 12.29
N ARG A 734 -56.44 -1.31 12.57
CA ARG A 734 -55.93 -0.41 13.57
C ARG A 734 -56.22 1.05 13.23
N LYS A 735 -56.18 1.40 11.95
CA LYS A 735 -56.49 2.75 11.48
C LYS A 735 -57.97 3.06 11.64
N VAL A 736 -58.88 2.11 11.40
CA VAL A 736 -60.32 2.27 11.66
C VAL A 736 -60.59 2.40 13.17
N MET A 737 -59.77 1.73 13.99
CA MET A 737 -59.81 1.84 15.45
C MET A 737 -59.18 3.12 16.00
N GLY A 738 -58.71 4.06 15.15
CA GLY A 738 -58.21 5.36 15.53
C GLY A 738 -56.69 5.49 15.62
N ALA A 739 -55.92 4.47 15.28
CA ALA A 739 -54.46 4.56 15.31
C ALA A 739 -53.94 5.59 14.31
N SER A 740 -53.06 6.48 14.77
CA SER A 740 -52.40 7.49 13.93
C SER A 740 -51.35 6.87 12.99
N SER A 741 -51.11 7.52 11.86
CA SER A 741 -50.03 7.07 10.94
C SER A 741 -48.65 7.05 11.61
N ARG A 742 -48.41 7.93 12.59
CA ARG A 742 -47.15 7.97 13.35
C ARG A 742 -46.99 6.73 14.24
N GLU A 743 -48.02 6.28 14.93
CA GLU A 743 -48.00 5.11 15.78
C GLU A 743 -47.75 3.84 14.97
N ILE A 744 -48.37 3.72 13.77
CA ILE A 744 -48.14 2.57 12.86
C ILE A 744 -46.68 2.55 12.39
N VAL A 745 -46.14 3.71 11.98
CA VAL A 745 -44.75 3.82 11.56
C VAL A 745 -43.80 3.48 12.71
N ALA A 746 -44.04 4.02 13.92
CA ALA A 746 -43.21 3.74 15.08
C ALA A 746 -43.18 2.26 15.46
N LEU A 747 -44.30 1.58 15.39
CA LEU A 747 -44.39 0.12 15.64
C LEU A 747 -43.56 -0.68 14.65
N LEU A 748 -43.61 -0.34 13.38
CA LEU A 748 -42.80 -0.98 12.33
C LEU A 748 -41.31 -0.70 12.53
N LEU A 749 -40.93 0.55 12.83
CA LEU A 749 -39.52 0.91 13.09
C LEU A 749 -38.96 0.15 14.29
N MET A 750 -39.72 0.04 15.41
CA MET A 750 -39.28 -0.72 16.57
C MET A 750 -39.05 -2.19 16.26
N GLN A 751 -39.87 -2.81 15.40
CA GLN A 751 -39.71 -4.22 15.02
C GLN A 751 -38.36 -4.48 14.30
N PHE A 752 -37.89 -3.54 13.45
CA PHE A 752 -36.62 -3.66 12.74
C PHE A 752 -35.43 -3.14 13.56
N SER A 753 -35.66 -2.31 14.59
CA SER A 753 -34.58 -1.79 15.44
C SER A 753 -33.95 -2.87 16.33
N LYS A 754 -34.73 -3.81 16.85
CA LYS A 754 -34.24 -4.87 17.75
C LYS A 754 -33.13 -5.73 17.13
N PRO A 755 -33.29 -6.31 15.92
CA PRO A 755 -32.20 -7.07 15.28
C PRO A 755 -30.95 -6.22 15.03
N VAL A 756 -31.11 -4.95 14.67
CA VAL A 756 -29.98 -4.03 14.41
C VAL A 756 -29.17 -3.77 15.68
N LEU A 757 -29.85 -3.53 16.83
CA LEU A 757 -29.17 -3.33 18.10
C LEU A 757 -28.41 -4.56 18.56
N ILE A 758 -29.06 -5.75 18.47
CA ILE A 758 -28.42 -7.03 18.83
C ILE A 758 -27.21 -7.29 17.92
N ALA A 759 -27.34 -7.02 16.62
CA ALA A 759 -26.24 -7.16 15.64
C ALA A 759 -25.02 -6.30 15.99
N ASN A 760 -25.26 -5.04 16.39
CA ASN A 760 -24.17 -4.16 16.85
C ASN A 760 -23.47 -4.74 18.08
N ILE A 761 -24.22 -5.16 19.13
CA ILE A 761 -23.65 -5.72 20.36
C ILE A 761 -22.77 -6.96 20.06
N ILE A 762 -23.20 -7.82 19.14
CA ILE A 762 -22.42 -9.00 18.77
C ILE A 762 -21.18 -8.62 17.95
N ALA A 763 -21.24 -7.58 17.12
CA ALA A 763 -20.11 -7.14 16.30
C ALA A 763 -18.94 -6.57 17.13
N TRP A 764 -19.20 -5.92 18.28
CA TRP A 764 -18.18 -5.22 19.07
C TRP A 764 -16.97 -6.06 19.48
N PRO A 765 -17.11 -7.27 20.09
CA PRO A 765 -15.96 -8.04 20.51
C PRO A 765 -15.05 -8.43 19.36
N PHE A 766 -15.62 -8.76 18.21
CA PHE A 766 -14.87 -9.12 17.01
C PHE A 766 -14.10 -7.91 16.45
N CYS A 767 -14.76 -6.75 16.41
CA CYS A 767 -14.13 -5.52 15.97
C CYS A 767 -12.99 -5.10 16.92
N TRP A 768 -13.19 -5.18 18.22
CA TRP A 768 -12.17 -4.90 19.22
C TRP A 768 -10.92 -5.74 19.00
N TYR A 769 -11.11 -7.07 18.89
CA TYR A 769 -10.00 -7.98 18.69
C TYR A 769 -9.24 -7.73 17.40
N ALA A 770 -9.95 -7.60 16.29
CA ALA A 770 -9.35 -7.38 14.97
C ALA A 770 -8.58 -6.06 14.90
N VAL A 771 -9.16 -4.98 15.43
CA VAL A 771 -8.54 -3.66 15.41
C VAL A 771 -7.36 -3.58 16.36
N ASN A 772 -7.42 -4.20 17.54
CA ASN A 772 -6.30 -4.20 18.47
C ASN A 772 -5.07 -4.87 17.85
N GLN A 773 -5.23 -6.04 17.23
CA GLN A 773 -4.15 -6.71 16.51
C GLN A 773 -3.59 -5.89 15.33
N TRP A 774 -4.45 -5.12 14.67
CA TRP A 774 -4.02 -4.28 13.57
C TRP A 774 -3.25 -3.05 14.08
N LEU A 775 -3.67 -2.43 15.17
CA LEU A 775 -3.02 -1.29 15.82
C LEU A 775 -1.63 -1.60 16.37
N ASP A 776 -1.36 -2.86 16.77
CA ASP A 776 -0.05 -3.28 17.27
C ASP A 776 1.09 -3.13 16.24
N ARG A 777 0.76 -2.88 14.98
CA ARG A 777 1.72 -2.63 13.89
C ARG A 777 2.17 -1.17 13.78
N PHE A 778 1.55 -0.27 14.55
CA PHE A 778 1.83 1.16 14.52
C PHE A 778 2.61 1.57 15.77
N GLU A 779 3.70 2.29 15.60
CA GLU A 779 4.42 2.92 16.72
C GLU A 779 3.53 4.00 17.38
N TYR A 780 2.95 4.88 16.55
CA TYR A 780 1.97 5.86 16.98
C TYR A 780 0.56 5.34 16.79
N ARG A 781 -0.09 4.99 17.89
CA ARG A 781 -1.44 4.48 17.87
C ARG A 781 -2.38 5.30 18.73
N ILE A 782 -3.64 5.38 18.30
CA ILE A 782 -4.70 6.00 19.11
C ILE A 782 -4.92 5.18 20.39
N GLU A 783 -5.29 5.85 21.47
CA GLU A 783 -5.85 5.17 22.63
C GLU A 783 -7.20 4.55 22.24
N LEU A 784 -7.21 3.23 22.06
CA LEU A 784 -8.34 2.54 21.46
C LEU A 784 -9.64 2.74 22.24
N LEU A 785 -9.62 2.68 23.58
CA LEU A 785 -10.84 2.63 24.40
C LEU A 785 -11.78 3.86 24.23
N PRO A 786 -11.32 5.11 24.34
CA PRO A 786 -12.21 6.27 24.18
C PRO A 786 -12.78 6.38 22.76
N TRP A 787 -11.94 6.18 21.74
CA TRP A 787 -12.36 6.22 20.34
C TRP A 787 -13.33 5.10 20.00
N PHE A 788 -13.10 3.90 20.51
CA PHE A 788 -13.94 2.73 20.26
C PHE A 788 -15.36 2.94 20.76
N LEU A 789 -15.54 3.47 21.97
CA LEU A 789 -16.87 3.76 22.52
C LEU A 789 -17.63 4.82 21.70
N GLY A 790 -16.94 5.88 21.27
CA GLY A 790 -17.53 6.91 20.39
C GLY A 790 -17.95 6.33 19.03
N ILE A 791 -17.12 5.50 18.42
CA ILE A 791 -17.40 4.89 17.13
C ILE A 791 -18.53 3.86 17.23
N ILE A 792 -18.59 3.08 18.30
CA ILE A 792 -19.74 2.18 18.56
C ILE A 792 -21.04 2.97 18.59
N LEU A 793 -21.08 4.05 19.33
CA LEU A 793 -22.27 4.90 19.40
C LEU A 793 -22.66 5.45 18.03
N LEU A 794 -21.67 5.92 17.28
CA LEU A 794 -21.87 6.40 15.90
C LEU A 794 -22.35 5.29 14.96
N ALA A 795 -21.79 4.09 15.06
CA ALA A 795 -22.21 2.95 14.25
C ALA A 795 -23.64 2.50 14.56
N ILE A 796 -24.04 2.50 15.85
CA ILE A 796 -25.43 2.25 16.26
C ILE A 796 -26.35 3.28 15.65
N ILE A 797 -26.03 4.57 15.81
CA ILE A 797 -26.85 5.65 15.27
C ILE A 797 -26.95 5.55 13.75
N ALA A 798 -25.84 5.34 13.07
CA ALA A 798 -25.80 5.23 11.61
C ALA A 798 -26.64 4.03 11.11
N THR A 799 -26.45 2.85 11.69
CA THR A 799 -27.19 1.63 11.28
C THR A 799 -28.67 1.73 11.58
N LEU A 800 -29.07 2.33 12.73
CA LEU A 800 -30.46 2.58 13.05
C LEU A 800 -31.09 3.64 12.13
N LEU A 801 -30.41 4.74 11.87
CA LEU A 801 -30.88 5.77 10.94
C LEU A 801 -31.12 5.21 9.55
N LEU A 802 -30.15 4.45 9.02
CA LEU A 802 -30.26 3.78 7.71
C LEU A 802 -31.46 2.83 7.67
N ALA A 803 -31.62 2.01 8.73
CA ALA A 803 -32.76 1.11 8.86
C ALA A 803 -34.09 1.90 8.93
N TRP A 804 -34.14 2.97 9.70
CA TRP A 804 -35.34 3.80 9.85
C TRP A 804 -35.69 4.53 8.55
N VAL A 805 -34.74 5.15 7.88
CA VAL A 805 -34.98 5.83 6.59
C VAL A 805 -35.51 4.83 5.57
N THR A 806 -34.90 3.64 5.49
CA THR A 806 -35.29 2.58 4.55
C THR A 806 -36.70 2.09 4.81
N VAL A 807 -37.09 1.85 6.07
CA VAL A 807 -38.41 1.35 6.44
C VAL A 807 -39.47 2.44 6.44
N ALA A 808 -39.13 3.65 6.95
CA ALA A 808 -40.07 4.76 7.08
C ALA A 808 -40.61 5.24 5.73
N THR A 809 -39.78 5.27 4.68
CA THR A 809 -40.20 5.66 3.32
C THR A 809 -41.35 4.82 2.82
N HIS A 810 -41.32 3.51 3.06
CA HIS A 810 -42.40 2.61 2.62
C HIS A 810 -43.56 2.57 3.62
N ALA A 811 -43.26 2.52 4.94
CA ALA A 811 -44.30 2.53 5.99
C ALA A 811 -45.17 3.77 5.91
N PHE A 812 -44.59 4.94 5.66
CA PHE A 812 -45.32 6.18 5.53
C PHE A 812 -46.26 6.21 4.30
N LYS A 813 -45.81 5.68 3.18
CA LYS A 813 -46.64 5.54 1.96
C LYS A 813 -47.88 4.67 2.20
N VAL A 814 -47.73 3.56 2.92
CA VAL A 814 -48.83 2.63 3.21
C VAL A 814 -49.72 3.13 4.35
N SER A 815 -49.15 3.79 5.37
CA SER A 815 -49.95 4.37 6.45
C SER A 815 -50.86 5.51 6.01
N ARG A 816 -50.61 6.15 4.88
CA ARG A 816 -51.49 7.15 4.25
C ARG A 816 -52.54 6.58 3.33
N ALA A 817 -52.45 5.31 2.94
CA ALA A 817 -53.44 4.69 2.09
C ALA A 817 -54.83 4.63 2.80
N SER A 818 -55.91 4.80 2.03
CA SER A 818 -57.28 4.76 2.57
C SER A 818 -57.60 3.36 3.15
N PRO A 819 -58.19 3.28 4.35
CA PRO A 819 -58.58 1.99 4.97
C PRO A 819 -59.54 1.18 4.12
N ILE A 820 -60.32 1.83 3.25
CA ILE A 820 -61.28 1.20 2.36
C ILE A 820 -60.59 0.25 1.37
N PHE A 821 -59.43 0.66 0.83
CA PHE A 821 -58.66 -0.21 -0.08
C PHE A 821 -58.03 -1.39 0.68
N ALA A 822 -57.68 -1.22 1.95
CA ALA A 822 -57.09 -2.31 2.76
C ALA A 822 -58.12 -3.40 3.15
N LEU A 823 -59.39 -3.07 3.23
CA LEU A 823 -60.48 -3.98 3.60
C LEU A 823 -61.24 -4.56 2.38
N ARG A 824 -61.07 -4.00 1.18
CA ARG A 824 -61.80 -4.39 -0.05
C ARG A 824 -61.07 -5.42 -0.92
N TYR A 825 -59.88 -5.84 -0.55
CA TYR A 825 -59.17 -6.91 -1.27
C TYR A 825 -59.65 -8.29 -0.79
N GLU A 826 -60.62 -8.84 -1.45
CA GLU A 826 -60.91 -10.27 -1.52
C GLU A 826 -60.12 -10.96 -2.61
#